data_b853c194f655e55391c6acc858473398
#
_entry.id   b853c194f655e55391c6acc858473398
#
_cell.length_a   1.000
_cell.length_b   1.000
_cell.length_c   1.000
_cell.angle_alpha   90.00
_cell.angle_beta   90.00
_cell.angle_gamma   90.00
#
_symmetry.space_group_name_H-M   'P 1'
#
loop_
_entity.id
_entity.type
_entity.pdbx_description
1 polymer ?
#
loop_
_entity_poly.entity_id
_entity_poly.type
_entity_poly.pdbx_seq_one_letter_code
_entity_poly.pdbx_strand_id
1 'polypeptide(L)'
;MRLDNFNENSKIVINKGKESSLMLKHGYMGTEHLLIGLINENGQCSKILEESNVTEEKVLSFIKLYVGIGEVNYSLDEVPFTPRCKKILDRSVEIAKEYGHSISRPEHILLALIKEKEGVANLILTKIVKNDIKNISDKLNNILGRIPSKESKSLKEKEKPKRKDTPTLNLYGINLIEKADKNKLDPVIGRKDETQRLLEILCRRMKNNPCLIGEPGVGKTAVVEGLAQRILLGEVPDIIKNKRIFTLDVTSMLAGAKYRGEFEERLKKVLNEVKDSDDIILFIDEMHNIVGAGGAEGAIDASNILKPALARGEIQCIGATTTDEYRKNIEKDSALERRFQPVIVKEPSKEDSVLILKGLREKYEVHHNVKLTDEAIEAAVNLSSRYITDRFLPDKAIDLIDEAAAKVRIESMIVPPRLFKQEELIANLKIEKEEAIKLQDFELAAKLRDEESMLQEELERDKELWREENYNKIYEVNKEHIAKVVSKWTQIPVERLTEKESSRLLKLEEKLSKRVIGQLEAIRTISKAVRRSRVGLKDPKRPIGSFAFLGPTGVGKTELCKALAEAMFGDENKFIRLDMSEYMEKHGVSRLIGAPPGYVGYEEGGQLTEKVRRNPYSVILFDEIEKAHPDIFNVLLQILEDGVLTDGKGKTVDFKNTIIIMTSNIGADKLDKKNAVGFSAKEDKERDYDKMKGIMLEELKQNFKPEFVNRLDDIVVFHSLEKDHLLKIVDLMICSLKERLNDLQLSLNFSQECKEFLVKKGTELKYGARPLRRVITKYIEDRLSEELLSGNILRGSKVDVFLEDDVVKFKKTVWF
;
A
#
# COMPACT_ATOMS: atom_id res chain seq x y z
N MET A 1 -5.92 38.94 15.70
CA MET A 1 -4.79 39.21 16.59
C MET A 1 -5.03 40.56 17.30
N ARG A 2 -4.93 40.63 18.62
CA ARG A 2 -5.07 41.90 19.33
C ARG A 2 -3.77 42.68 19.22
N LEU A 3 -3.78 43.88 18.60
CA LEU A 3 -2.61 44.71 18.38
C LEU A 3 -2.30 45.62 19.60
N ASP A 4 -3.02 45.41 20.71
CA ASP A 4 -2.87 46.20 21.93
C ASP A 4 -1.51 46.05 22.63
N ASN A 5 -0.80 44.93 22.32
CA ASN A 5 0.51 44.64 22.90
C ASN A 5 1.69 45.24 22.08
N PHE A 6 1.40 46.03 21.03
CA PHE A 6 2.41 46.59 20.12
C PHE A 6 2.40 48.14 20.22
N ASN A 7 3.58 48.74 20.22
CA ASN A 7 3.69 50.20 20.17
C ASN A 7 3.31 50.71 18.76
N GLU A 8 3.16 52.04 18.62
CA GLU A 8 2.75 52.67 17.34
C GLU A 8 3.72 52.34 16.21
N ASN A 9 5.03 52.32 16.47
CA ASN A 9 6.02 51.96 15.45
C ASN A 9 5.90 50.50 15.00
N SER A 10 5.61 49.56 15.92
CA SER A 10 5.35 48.16 15.56
C SER A 10 4.08 47.99 14.73
N LYS A 11 3.06 48.80 14.98
CA LYS A 11 1.85 48.80 14.14
C LYS A 11 2.16 49.31 12.73
N ILE A 12 3.03 50.37 12.63
CA ILE A 12 3.51 50.86 11.33
C ILE A 12 4.27 49.77 10.58
N VAL A 13 5.15 49.01 11.25
CA VAL A 13 5.88 47.85 10.65
C VAL A 13 4.90 46.83 10.11
N ILE A 14 3.86 46.48 10.85
CA ILE A 14 2.87 45.47 10.43
C ILE A 14 2.08 46.00 9.22
N ASN A 15 1.67 47.27 9.24
CA ASN A 15 0.92 47.88 8.13
C ASN A 15 1.77 47.97 6.85
N LYS A 16 3.01 48.42 6.95
CA LYS A 16 3.95 48.46 5.83
C LYS A 16 4.28 47.06 5.29
N GLY A 17 4.31 46.03 6.17
CA GLY A 17 4.41 44.65 5.78
C GLY A 17 3.17 44.18 4.99
N LYS A 18 1.97 44.57 5.37
CA LYS A 18 0.76 44.31 4.61
C LYS A 18 0.76 45.02 3.25
N GLU A 19 1.17 46.28 3.23
CA GLU A 19 1.30 47.07 1.97
C GLU A 19 2.28 46.38 1.00
N SER A 20 3.42 45.89 1.50
CA SER A 20 4.39 45.16 0.67
C SER A 20 3.85 43.83 0.14
N SER A 21 3.03 43.15 0.92
CA SER A 21 2.33 41.94 0.49
C SER A 21 1.35 42.21 -0.65
N LEU A 22 0.59 43.32 -0.57
CA LEU A 22 -0.32 43.76 -1.63
C LEU A 22 0.44 44.20 -2.90
N MET A 23 1.57 44.90 -2.74
CA MET A 23 2.41 45.32 -3.84
C MET A 23 2.98 44.10 -4.63
N LEU A 24 3.29 43.01 -3.93
CA LEU A 24 3.72 41.75 -4.49
C LEU A 24 2.56 40.85 -4.92
N LYS A 25 1.31 41.29 -4.75
CA LYS A 25 0.09 40.52 -5.03
C LYS A 25 0.01 39.17 -4.29
N HIS A 26 0.63 39.06 -3.12
CA HIS A 26 0.53 37.89 -2.28
C HIS A 26 -0.77 37.92 -1.48
N GLY A 27 -1.49 36.80 -1.44
CA GLY A 27 -2.74 36.68 -0.67
C GLY A 27 -2.55 36.55 0.84
N TYR A 28 -1.36 36.82 1.38
CA TYR A 28 -1.01 36.65 2.78
C TYR A 28 0.17 37.53 3.18
N MET A 29 0.27 37.87 4.47
CA MET A 29 1.45 38.49 5.05
C MET A 29 2.38 37.42 5.65
N GLY A 30 3.52 37.19 5.01
CA GLY A 30 4.56 36.27 5.48
C GLY A 30 5.66 37.01 6.27
N THR A 31 6.67 36.23 6.69
CA THR A 31 7.83 36.76 7.45
C THR A 31 8.70 37.70 6.62
N GLU A 32 8.79 37.49 5.33
CA GLU A 32 9.47 38.30 4.33
C GLU A 32 8.86 39.71 4.23
N HIS A 33 7.53 39.77 4.25
CA HIS A 33 6.83 41.07 4.24
C HIS A 33 7.03 41.84 5.56
N LEU A 34 7.09 41.11 6.69
CA LEU A 34 7.42 41.72 7.98
C LEU A 34 8.82 42.28 8.01
N LEU A 35 9.79 41.64 7.32
CA LEU A 35 11.16 42.16 7.14
C LEU A 35 11.17 43.48 6.34
N ILE A 36 10.39 43.56 5.25
CA ILE A 36 10.23 44.82 4.49
C ILE A 36 9.63 45.92 5.36
N GLY A 37 8.61 45.58 6.17
CA GLY A 37 8.02 46.50 7.12
C GLY A 37 9.04 47.08 8.12
N LEU A 38 9.99 46.26 8.59
CA LEU A 38 11.07 46.67 9.50
C LEU A 38 12.11 47.59 8.82
N ILE A 39 12.39 47.34 7.53
CA ILE A 39 13.29 48.21 6.75
C ILE A 39 12.67 49.60 6.55
N ASN A 40 11.38 49.62 6.28
CA ASN A 40 10.65 50.84 5.93
C ASN A 40 10.08 51.65 7.15
N GLU A 41 10.36 51.20 8.37
CA GLU A 41 9.90 51.90 9.61
C GLU A 41 10.58 53.22 9.83
N ASN A 42 11.78 53.48 9.25
CA ASN A 42 12.62 54.64 9.46
C ASN A 42 13.11 54.87 10.91
N GLY A 43 13.16 53.77 11.71
CA GLY A 43 13.61 53.77 13.10
C GLY A 43 14.98 53.17 13.30
N GLN A 44 15.26 52.66 14.52
CA GLN A 44 16.53 52.06 14.84
C GLN A 44 16.77 50.72 14.12
N CYS A 45 15.72 49.92 13.89
CA CYS A 45 15.79 48.68 13.15
C CYS A 45 16.22 48.90 11.70
N SER A 46 15.64 49.90 11.03
CA SER A 46 15.99 50.24 9.66
C SER A 46 17.48 50.61 9.54
N LYS A 47 18.03 51.41 10.44
CA LYS A 47 19.44 51.78 10.45
C LYS A 47 20.38 50.57 10.63
N ILE A 48 20.05 49.69 11.56
CA ILE A 48 20.83 48.45 11.79
C ILE A 48 20.84 47.54 10.58
N LEU A 49 19.69 47.41 9.91
CA LEU A 49 19.55 46.60 8.68
C LEU A 49 20.33 47.21 7.51
N GLU A 50 20.27 48.55 7.32
CA GLU A 50 21.04 49.29 6.31
C GLU A 50 22.54 49.17 6.53
N GLU A 51 23.02 49.37 7.77
CA GLU A 51 24.43 49.17 8.14
C GLU A 51 24.91 47.74 7.83
N SER A 52 24.02 46.79 7.89
CA SER A 52 24.30 45.37 7.57
C SER A 52 24.03 45.05 6.08
N ASN A 53 23.86 46.09 5.24
CA ASN A 53 23.66 45.98 3.80
C ASN A 53 22.36 45.26 3.39
N VAL A 54 21.36 45.25 4.29
CA VAL A 54 20.00 44.70 4.04
C VAL A 54 19.10 45.87 3.60
N THR A 55 18.97 46.04 2.28
CA THR A 55 18.18 47.09 1.66
C THR A 55 16.87 46.53 1.11
N GLU A 56 15.87 47.39 0.97
CA GLU A 56 14.56 46.98 0.43
C GLU A 56 14.69 46.34 -0.96
N GLU A 57 15.50 46.95 -1.85
CA GLU A 57 15.72 46.42 -3.21
C GLU A 57 16.26 45.00 -3.23
N LYS A 58 17.23 44.70 -2.35
CA LYS A 58 17.80 43.37 -2.24
C LYS A 58 16.78 42.37 -1.71
N VAL A 59 16.03 42.76 -0.67
CA VAL A 59 15.00 41.88 -0.09
C VAL A 59 13.91 41.60 -1.13
N LEU A 60 13.44 42.65 -1.84
CA LEU A 60 12.46 42.45 -2.93
C LEU A 60 12.97 41.57 -4.06
N SER A 61 14.24 41.68 -4.45
CA SER A 61 14.83 40.82 -5.48
C SER A 61 14.86 39.35 -5.03
N PHE A 62 15.20 39.10 -3.77
CA PHE A 62 15.14 37.77 -3.19
C PHE A 62 13.73 37.21 -3.09
N ILE A 63 12.75 38.05 -2.68
CA ILE A 63 11.35 37.60 -2.63
C ILE A 63 10.85 37.22 -4.02
N LYS A 64 11.13 38.07 -5.03
CA LYS A 64 10.75 37.75 -6.41
C LYS A 64 11.39 36.48 -6.94
N LEU A 65 12.62 36.18 -6.53
CA LEU A 65 13.36 34.97 -6.96
C LEU A 65 12.89 33.71 -6.25
N TYR A 66 12.57 33.76 -4.95
CA TYR A 66 12.30 32.57 -4.13
C TYR A 66 10.81 32.34 -3.83
N VAL A 67 10.01 33.40 -3.80
CA VAL A 67 8.58 33.32 -3.49
C VAL A 67 7.73 33.62 -4.73
N GLY A 68 8.26 34.42 -5.65
CA GLY A 68 7.56 34.84 -6.86
C GLY A 68 6.73 36.11 -6.67
N ILE A 69 5.84 36.40 -7.61
CA ILE A 69 4.83 37.44 -7.56
C ILE A 69 3.46 36.75 -7.59
N GLY A 70 2.58 37.07 -6.66
CA GLY A 70 1.24 36.47 -6.58
C GLY A 70 0.27 37.07 -7.61
N GLU A 71 -0.95 36.56 -7.63
CA GLU A 71 -2.01 37.01 -8.56
C GLU A 71 -3.23 37.59 -7.82
N VAL A 72 -3.20 37.65 -6.48
CA VAL A 72 -4.36 37.94 -5.64
C VAL A 72 -4.41 39.41 -5.27
N ASN A 73 -5.58 40.06 -5.40
CA ASN A 73 -5.84 41.44 -4.94
C ASN A 73 -6.76 41.37 -3.72
N TYR A 74 -6.24 41.74 -2.55
CA TYR A 74 -7.01 41.96 -1.33
C TYR A 74 -7.05 43.43 -0.93
N SER A 75 -7.99 43.81 -0.06
CA SER A 75 -7.91 45.08 0.66
C SER A 75 -6.95 44.97 1.85
N LEU A 76 -6.42 46.07 2.32
CA LEU A 76 -5.39 46.12 3.38
C LEU A 76 -5.84 45.42 4.68
N ASP A 77 -7.12 45.47 4.98
CA ASP A 77 -7.72 44.90 6.19
C ASP A 77 -7.95 43.36 6.07
N GLU A 78 -8.02 42.85 4.85
CA GLU A 78 -8.33 41.44 4.56
C GLU A 78 -7.10 40.55 4.47
N VAL A 79 -5.88 41.07 4.43
CA VAL A 79 -4.66 40.27 4.30
C VAL A 79 -4.44 39.45 5.56
N PRO A 80 -4.55 38.07 5.47
CA PRO A 80 -4.32 37.20 6.60
C PRO A 80 -2.81 37.06 6.88
N PHE A 81 -2.47 36.83 8.14
CA PHE A 81 -1.11 36.50 8.55
C PHE A 81 -0.84 35.01 8.33
N THR A 82 0.32 34.65 7.82
CA THR A 82 0.76 33.24 7.84
C THR A 82 0.93 32.79 9.29
N PRO A 83 0.77 31.49 9.56
CA PRO A 83 0.98 30.92 10.90
C PRO A 83 2.34 31.28 11.48
N ARG A 84 3.39 31.31 10.66
CA ARG A 84 4.75 31.73 11.06
C ARG A 84 4.86 33.19 11.38
N CYS A 85 4.28 34.06 10.57
CA CYS A 85 4.28 35.48 10.85
C CYS A 85 3.59 35.76 12.17
N LYS A 86 2.45 35.13 12.43
CA LYS A 86 1.73 35.21 13.70
C LYS A 86 2.59 34.75 14.89
N LYS A 87 3.27 33.61 14.75
CA LYS A 87 4.19 33.05 15.77
C LYS A 87 5.32 34.05 16.11
N ILE A 88 5.92 34.69 15.09
CA ILE A 88 6.97 35.70 15.31
C ILE A 88 6.44 36.90 16.06
N LEU A 89 5.26 37.39 15.72
CA LEU A 89 4.63 38.52 16.42
C LEU A 89 4.29 38.15 17.88
N ASP A 90 3.78 36.94 18.14
CA ASP A 90 3.53 36.47 19.51
C ASP A 90 4.85 36.34 20.29
N ARG A 91 5.89 35.78 19.65
CA ARG A 91 7.24 35.63 20.23
C ARG A 91 7.88 37.00 20.54
N SER A 92 7.62 38.01 19.71
CA SER A 92 8.14 39.35 19.97
C SER A 92 7.55 40.00 21.24
N VAL A 93 6.30 39.66 21.59
CA VAL A 93 5.66 40.09 22.84
C VAL A 93 6.29 39.35 24.04
N GLU A 94 6.62 38.06 23.90
CA GLU A 94 7.33 37.33 24.94
C GLU A 94 8.75 37.91 25.17
N ILE A 95 9.48 38.17 24.08
CA ILE A 95 10.80 38.80 24.13
C ILE A 95 10.71 40.20 24.81
N ALA A 96 9.69 40.98 24.51
CA ALA A 96 9.49 42.27 25.19
C ALA A 96 9.36 42.08 26.71
N LYS A 97 8.62 41.06 27.17
CA LYS A 97 8.51 40.73 28.59
C LYS A 97 9.84 40.24 29.19
N GLU A 98 10.63 39.45 28.44
CA GLU A 98 11.97 38.98 28.84
C GLU A 98 12.93 40.16 29.10
N TYR A 99 12.75 41.27 28.35
CA TYR A 99 13.54 42.49 28.51
C TYR A 99 12.90 43.52 29.46
N GLY A 100 11.79 43.17 30.13
CA GLY A 100 11.11 44.05 31.09
C GLY A 100 10.28 45.16 30.46
N HIS A 101 9.96 45.04 29.17
CA HIS A 101 9.11 45.95 28.45
C HIS A 101 7.65 45.50 28.46
N SER A 102 6.69 46.39 28.72
CA SER A 102 5.26 46.08 28.74
C SER A 102 4.65 45.96 27.35
N ILE A 103 5.31 46.50 26.31
CA ILE A 103 4.79 46.62 24.94
C ILE A 103 5.89 46.21 23.96
N SER A 104 5.58 45.44 22.96
CA SER A 104 6.49 44.99 21.92
C SER A 104 6.84 46.16 20.97
N ARG A 105 8.14 46.36 20.75
CA ARG A 105 8.74 47.38 19.85
C ARG A 105 9.27 46.68 18.59
N PRO A 106 9.61 47.42 17.49
CA PRO A 106 10.20 46.89 16.30
C PRO A 106 11.47 46.04 16.55
N GLU A 107 12.28 46.46 17.53
CA GLU A 107 13.52 45.73 17.89
C GLU A 107 13.22 44.33 18.42
N HIS A 108 12.12 44.13 19.16
CA HIS A 108 11.69 42.83 19.63
C HIS A 108 11.19 41.95 18.46
N ILE A 109 10.50 42.57 17.46
CA ILE A 109 10.05 41.89 16.26
C ILE A 109 11.26 41.44 15.44
N LEU A 110 12.27 42.29 15.24
CA LEU A 110 13.49 41.91 14.50
C LEU A 110 14.28 40.83 15.21
N LEU A 111 14.35 40.88 16.55
CA LEU A 111 15.02 39.86 17.35
C LEU A 111 14.29 38.53 17.29
N ALA A 112 12.95 38.55 17.32
CA ALA A 112 12.11 37.35 17.15
C ALA A 112 12.31 36.73 15.76
N LEU A 113 12.40 37.57 14.72
CA LEU A 113 12.59 37.15 13.34
C LEU A 113 13.99 36.52 13.13
N ILE A 114 15.03 37.05 13.76
CA ILE A 114 16.38 36.46 13.71
C ILE A 114 16.46 35.14 14.48
N LYS A 115 15.73 35.01 15.59
CA LYS A 115 15.71 33.75 16.38
C LYS A 115 14.90 32.63 15.68
N GLU A 116 13.99 32.97 14.77
CA GLU A 116 13.22 31.98 14.01
C GLU A 116 14.02 31.45 12.82
N LYS A 117 14.59 30.25 12.94
CA LYS A 117 15.57 29.71 11.97
C LYS A 117 14.96 29.29 10.61
N GLU A 118 13.67 29.06 10.54
CA GLU A 118 13.00 28.42 9.40
C GLU A 118 12.16 29.34 8.52
N GLY A 119 12.18 30.67 8.73
CA GLY A 119 11.39 31.63 7.96
C GLY A 119 12.07 32.11 6.70
N VAL A 120 11.30 32.51 5.67
CA VAL A 120 11.80 33.12 4.43
C VAL A 120 12.65 34.36 4.74
N ALA A 121 12.22 35.19 5.70
CA ALA A 121 12.99 36.35 6.13
C ALA A 121 14.35 35.96 6.72
N ASN A 122 14.46 34.90 7.51
CA ASN A 122 15.73 34.43 8.05
C ASN A 122 16.65 33.94 6.94
N LEU A 123 16.10 33.21 5.95
CA LEU A 123 16.84 32.74 4.79
C LEU A 123 17.39 33.90 3.98
N ILE A 124 16.61 34.95 3.77
CA ILE A 124 17.05 36.18 3.11
C ILE A 124 18.15 36.87 3.91
N LEU A 125 17.96 37.06 5.22
CA LEU A 125 18.96 37.66 6.11
C LEU A 125 20.27 36.86 6.11
N THR A 126 20.20 35.55 6.20
CA THR A 126 21.37 34.65 6.18
C THR A 126 22.16 34.79 4.87
N LYS A 127 21.47 34.89 3.73
CA LYS A 127 22.11 35.04 2.42
C LYS A 127 22.72 36.41 2.20
N ILE A 128 22.08 37.48 2.67
CA ILE A 128 22.58 38.88 2.51
C ILE A 128 23.72 39.15 3.49
N VAL A 129 23.53 38.81 4.77
CA VAL A 129 24.43 39.20 5.88
C VAL A 129 25.51 38.15 6.14
N LYS A 130 25.38 36.93 5.56
CA LYS A 130 26.32 35.81 5.70
C LYS A 130 26.65 35.50 7.17
N ASN A 131 27.84 35.81 7.64
CA ASN A 131 28.31 35.49 8.99
C ASN A 131 28.02 36.55 10.06
N ASP A 132 27.41 37.67 9.70
CA ASP A 132 27.25 38.86 10.57
C ASP A 132 25.90 38.96 11.30
N ILE A 133 25.04 37.94 11.22
CA ILE A 133 23.74 37.92 11.90
C ILE A 133 23.90 38.06 13.42
N LYS A 134 24.97 37.53 14.00
CA LYS A 134 25.30 37.72 15.42
C LYS A 134 25.52 39.17 15.79
N ASN A 135 26.17 39.92 14.92
CA ASN A 135 26.43 41.34 15.13
C ASN A 135 25.12 42.18 15.20
N ILE A 136 24.14 41.85 14.33
CA ILE A 136 22.80 42.45 14.39
C ILE A 136 22.10 42.11 15.71
N SER A 137 22.16 40.85 16.13
CA SER A 137 21.58 40.41 17.39
C SER A 137 22.23 41.11 18.61
N ASP A 138 23.54 41.28 18.60
CA ASP A 138 24.28 41.94 19.68
C ASP A 138 23.99 43.45 19.74
N LYS A 139 23.88 44.12 18.59
CA LYS A 139 23.43 45.52 18.51
C LYS A 139 22.01 45.70 19.05
N LEU A 140 21.08 44.79 18.72
CA LEU A 140 19.70 44.81 19.24
C LEU A 140 19.68 44.59 20.75
N ASN A 141 20.46 43.65 21.27
CA ASN A 141 20.57 43.35 22.70
C ASN A 141 21.12 44.58 23.46
N ASN A 142 22.05 45.30 22.87
CA ASN A 142 22.57 46.52 23.49
C ASN A 142 21.54 47.67 23.53
N ILE A 143 20.72 47.81 22.49
CA ILE A 143 19.67 48.85 22.41
C ILE A 143 18.53 48.53 23.37
N LEU A 144 18.14 47.24 23.48
CA LEU A 144 17.05 46.83 24.37
C LEU A 144 17.43 46.88 25.85
N GLY A 145 18.69 47.06 26.19
CA GLY A 145 19.20 47.18 27.55
C GLY A 145 19.01 45.91 28.35
N ARG A 146 20.04 45.09 28.49
CA ARG A 146 20.03 44.03 29.52
C ARG A 146 19.95 44.70 30.86
N ILE A 147 18.82 44.64 31.56
CA ILE A 147 18.75 44.95 32.98
C ILE A 147 19.61 43.90 33.69
N PRO A 148 20.72 44.26 34.39
CA PRO A 148 21.45 43.34 35.19
C PRO A 148 20.50 42.89 36.32
N SER A 149 20.32 41.58 36.46
CA SER A 149 19.55 40.97 37.51
C SER A 149 20.15 41.33 38.87
N LYS A 150 19.68 42.42 39.49
CA LYS A 150 19.81 42.70 40.91
C LYS A 150 18.49 42.47 41.60
N GLU A 151 18.50 41.46 42.42
CA GLU A 151 17.74 41.25 43.64
C GLU A 151 16.42 42.00 43.77
N SER A 152 15.33 41.39 43.43
CA SER A 152 14.04 41.61 44.06
C SER A 152 13.71 40.38 44.91
N LYS A 153 13.95 40.54 46.23
CA LYS A 153 13.46 39.61 47.24
C LYS A 153 11.92 39.53 47.21
N SER A 154 11.45 38.29 47.31
CA SER A 154 10.14 37.89 47.80
C SER A 154 8.92 38.22 46.98
N LEU A 155 8.60 37.33 46.04
CA LEU A 155 7.31 36.69 45.94
C LEU A 155 7.57 35.25 45.46
N LYS A 156 7.13 34.31 46.27
CA LYS A 156 7.38 32.88 46.13
C LYS A 156 7.02 32.38 44.68
N GLU A 157 7.96 32.43 43.75
CA GLU A 157 7.98 31.50 42.64
C GLU A 157 8.35 30.16 43.22
N LYS A 158 7.43 29.20 43.16
CA LYS A 158 7.74 27.79 43.39
C LYS A 158 8.91 27.49 42.47
N GLU A 159 10.06 27.15 43.05
CA GLU A 159 11.20 26.60 42.35
C GLU A 159 10.69 25.50 41.43
N LYS A 160 10.89 25.65 40.09
CA LYS A 160 10.84 24.52 39.20
C LYS A 160 11.83 23.50 39.74
N PRO A 161 11.42 22.29 40.09
CA PRO A 161 12.31 21.30 40.62
C PRO A 161 13.50 21.15 39.67
N LYS A 162 14.72 21.24 40.16
CA LYS A 162 15.93 20.97 39.39
C LYS A 162 15.74 19.59 38.77
N ARG A 163 15.49 19.56 37.46
CA ARG A 163 15.35 18.31 36.73
C ARG A 163 16.65 17.54 36.86
N LYS A 164 16.57 16.31 37.33
CA LYS A 164 17.72 15.42 37.41
C LYS A 164 18.17 15.05 36.00
N ASP A 165 19.45 15.08 35.75
CA ASP A 165 20.03 14.64 34.51
C ASP A 165 19.84 13.12 34.36
N THR A 166 19.40 12.69 33.19
CA THR A 166 19.12 11.29 32.85
C THR A 166 20.01 10.87 31.68
N PRO A 167 21.32 10.74 31.83
CA PRO A 167 22.24 10.53 30.72
C PRO A 167 22.02 9.20 30.01
N THR A 168 21.77 8.12 30.77
CA THR A 168 21.55 6.79 30.18
C THR A 168 20.21 6.73 29.45
N LEU A 169 19.15 7.32 30.00
CA LEU A 169 17.86 7.39 29.38
C LEU A 169 17.90 8.25 28.10
N ASN A 170 18.65 9.33 28.06
CA ASN A 170 18.83 10.16 26.87
C ASN A 170 19.63 9.44 25.75
N LEU A 171 20.44 8.45 26.11
CA LEU A 171 21.19 7.64 25.14
C LEU A 171 20.30 6.59 24.45
N TYR A 172 19.39 5.97 25.20
CA TYR A 172 18.53 4.87 24.72
C TYR A 172 17.05 5.23 24.61
N GLY A 173 16.70 6.49 24.87
CA GLY A 173 15.33 6.97 24.82
C GLY A 173 15.18 8.30 24.11
N ILE A 174 14.00 8.51 23.58
CA ILE A 174 13.64 9.73 22.86
C ILE A 174 12.58 10.49 23.64
N ASN A 175 12.85 11.73 24.02
CA ASN A 175 11.88 12.59 24.68
C ASN A 175 10.84 13.10 23.68
N LEU A 176 9.59 12.61 23.79
CA LEU A 176 8.49 12.99 22.89
C LEU A 176 8.07 14.45 23.05
N ILE A 177 8.18 15.02 24.26
CA ILE A 177 7.81 16.43 24.48
C ILE A 177 8.80 17.36 23.79
N GLU A 178 10.09 17.05 23.80
CA GLU A 178 11.08 17.80 23.03
C GLU A 178 10.91 17.65 21.52
N LYS A 179 10.49 16.46 21.04
CA LYS A 179 10.12 16.27 19.65
C LYS A 179 8.89 17.11 19.28
N ALA A 180 7.88 17.17 20.17
CA ALA A 180 6.70 17.99 19.99
C ALA A 180 7.05 19.49 19.93
N ASP A 181 7.91 19.97 20.84
CA ASP A 181 8.36 21.36 20.87
C ASP A 181 9.12 21.76 19.59
N LYS A 182 9.88 20.83 19.02
CA LYS A 182 10.58 20.99 17.74
C LYS A 182 9.69 20.79 16.51
N ASN A 183 8.37 20.62 16.64
CA ASN A 183 7.41 20.31 15.60
C ASN A 183 7.80 19.08 14.72
N LYS A 184 8.44 18.09 15.33
CA LYS A 184 8.89 16.86 14.65
C LYS A 184 7.89 15.71 14.77
N LEU A 185 6.80 15.90 15.52
CA LEU A 185 5.72 14.93 15.63
C LEU A 185 4.67 15.16 14.54
N ASP A 186 3.98 14.07 14.21
CA ASP A 186 2.84 14.14 13.31
C ASP A 186 1.59 14.69 13.98
N PRO A 187 0.70 15.37 13.25
CA PRO A 187 -0.56 15.83 13.82
C PRO A 187 -1.43 14.63 14.18
N VAL A 188 -1.90 14.58 15.43
CA VAL A 188 -2.76 13.49 15.92
C VAL A 188 -4.21 13.87 15.75
N ILE A 189 -4.92 13.10 14.93
CA ILE A 189 -6.31 13.34 14.55
C ILE A 189 -7.16 12.14 14.93
N GLY A 190 -8.37 12.38 15.44
CA GLY A 190 -9.37 11.32 15.70
C GLY A 190 -9.09 10.43 16.93
N ARG A 191 -8.08 10.77 17.78
CA ARG A 191 -7.66 9.95 18.94
C ARG A 191 -7.97 10.58 20.30
N LYS A 192 -9.01 11.42 20.35
CA LYS A 192 -9.37 12.16 21.58
C LYS A 192 -9.77 11.25 22.73
N ASP A 193 -10.57 10.23 22.49
CA ASP A 193 -11.11 9.33 23.50
C ASP A 193 -10.03 8.42 24.07
N GLU A 194 -9.16 7.86 23.22
CA GLU A 194 -8.04 7.04 23.65
C GLU A 194 -7.02 7.87 24.45
N THR A 195 -6.70 9.09 24.00
CA THR A 195 -5.80 10.00 24.72
C THR A 195 -6.40 10.42 26.06
N GLN A 196 -7.71 10.70 26.11
CA GLN A 196 -8.41 11.00 27.36
C GLN A 196 -8.38 9.82 28.31
N ARG A 197 -8.57 8.61 27.79
CA ARG A 197 -8.49 7.39 28.58
C ARG A 197 -7.11 7.12 29.14
N LEU A 198 -6.05 7.42 28.37
CA LEU A 198 -4.66 7.41 28.87
C LEU A 198 -4.48 8.34 30.05
N LEU A 199 -4.96 9.59 29.94
CA LEU A 199 -4.88 10.59 31.00
C LEU A 199 -5.57 10.11 32.28
N GLU A 200 -6.79 9.56 32.16
CA GLU A 200 -7.53 9.03 33.29
C GLU A 200 -6.78 7.91 34.00
N ILE A 201 -6.16 6.98 33.23
CA ILE A 201 -5.43 5.86 33.82
C ILE A 201 -4.15 6.34 34.49
N LEU A 202 -3.39 7.24 33.85
CA LEU A 202 -2.15 7.80 34.40
C LEU A 202 -2.36 8.58 35.70
N CYS A 203 -3.57 9.15 35.92
CA CYS A 203 -3.95 9.86 37.15
C CYS A 203 -4.42 8.91 38.27
N ARG A 204 -4.55 7.62 38.03
CA ARG A 204 -5.01 6.66 39.07
C ARG A 204 -3.93 6.42 40.14
N ARG A 205 -4.39 6.12 41.35
CA ARG A 205 -3.48 5.69 42.44
C ARG A 205 -2.95 4.28 42.23
N MET A 206 -3.74 3.37 41.67
CA MET A 206 -3.39 1.99 41.37
C MET A 206 -3.77 1.66 39.93
N LYS A 207 -3.09 0.69 39.33
CA LYS A 207 -3.27 0.34 37.91
C LYS A 207 -3.12 1.58 36.99
N ASN A 208 -2.08 2.36 37.25
CA ASN A 208 -1.79 3.63 36.58
C ASN A 208 -0.89 3.48 35.35
N ASN A 209 -0.67 2.26 34.88
CA ASN A 209 0.08 1.97 33.67
C ASN A 209 -0.91 1.56 32.54
N PRO A 210 -1.19 2.41 31.59
CA PRO A 210 -2.00 2.04 30.44
C PRO A 210 -1.22 1.15 29.47
N CYS A 211 -1.92 0.18 28.88
CA CYS A 211 -1.40 -0.62 27.78
C CYS A 211 -2.30 -0.44 26.55
N LEU A 212 -1.76 0.16 25.49
CA LEU A 212 -2.45 0.34 24.22
C LEU A 212 -2.47 -1.00 23.49
N ILE A 213 -3.67 -1.50 23.19
CA ILE A 213 -3.87 -2.78 22.52
C ILE A 213 -4.58 -2.53 21.20
N GLY A 214 -4.04 -3.06 20.13
CA GLY A 214 -4.65 -2.93 18.81
C GLY A 214 -3.78 -3.57 17.74
N GLU A 215 -4.36 -3.73 16.56
CA GLU A 215 -3.67 -4.31 15.42
C GLU A 215 -2.46 -3.47 14.97
N PRO A 216 -1.49 -4.05 14.26
CA PRO A 216 -0.37 -3.29 13.69
C PRO A 216 -0.87 -2.18 12.75
N GLY A 217 -0.25 -1.01 12.80
CA GLY A 217 -0.58 0.09 11.88
C GLY A 217 -1.84 0.90 12.22
N VAL A 218 -2.55 0.61 13.32
CA VAL A 218 -3.74 1.41 13.72
C VAL A 218 -3.40 2.76 14.38
N GLY A 219 -2.12 3.04 14.62
CA GLY A 219 -1.67 4.32 15.20
C GLY A 219 -1.59 4.32 16.72
N LYS A 220 -1.18 3.22 17.38
CA LYS A 220 -0.95 3.17 18.83
C LYS A 220 0.06 4.20 19.30
N THR A 221 1.16 4.34 18.61
CA THR A 221 2.24 5.32 18.90
C THR A 221 1.72 6.76 18.78
N ALA A 222 0.86 7.03 17.78
CA ALA A 222 0.26 8.35 17.60
C ALA A 222 -0.59 8.79 18.81
N VAL A 223 -1.25 7.86 19.53
CA VAL A 223 -2.01 8.21 20.75
C VAL A 223 -1.09 8.79 21.83
N VAL A 224 0.12 8.22 21.97
CA VAL A 224 1.12 8.69 22.96
C VAL A 224 1.74 10.01 22.51
N GLU A 225 1.99 10.17 21.21
CA GLU A 225 2.46 11.44 20.64
C GLU A 225 1.41 12.55 20.83
N GLY A 226 0.12 12.23 20.68
CA GLY A 226 -0.98 13.15 20.99
C GLY A 226 -1.03 13.55 22.47
N LEU A 227 -0.73 12.61 23.38
CA LEU A 227 -0.59 12.94 24.78
C LEU A 227 0.58 13.89 25.02
N ALA A 228 1.73 13.67 24.36
CA ALA A 228 2.89 14.55 24.47
C ALA A 228 2.59 15.97 23.95
N GLN A 229 1.85 16.09 22.84
CA GLN A 229 1.40 17.39 22.32
C GLN A 229 0.45 18.10 23.30
N ARG A 230 -0.51 17.40 23.92
CA ARG A 230 -1.42 17.97 24.92
C ARG A 230 -0.69 18.42 26.19
N ILE A 231 0.35 17.67 26.62
CA ILE A 231 1.20 18.08 27.74
C ILE A 231 1.93 19.38 27.40
N LEU A 232 2.49 19.51 26.21
CA LEU A 232 3.18 20.71 25.74
C LEU A 232 2.24 21.92 25.71
N LEU A 233 0.99 21.72 25.22
CA LEU A 233 -0.03 22.76 25.16
C LEU A 233 -0.63 23.11 26.54
N GLY A 234 -0.33 22.31 27.57
CA GLY A 234 -0.88 22.48 28.92
C GLY A 234 -2.34 22.04 29.06
N GLU A 235 -2.89 21.31 28.11
CA GLU A 235 -4.27 20.78 28.06
C GLU A 235 -4.42 19.46 28.84
N VAL A 236 -3.73 19.35 29.98
CA VAL A 236 -3.72 18.15 30.82
C VAL A 236 -3.85 18.52 32.30
N PRO A 237 -4.30 17.61 33.17
CA PRO A 237 -4.36 17.83 34.61
C PRO A 237 -2.98 18.22 35.18
N ASP A 238 -2.95 19.01 36.24
CA ASP A 238 -1.71 19.51 36.87
C ASP A 238 -0.74 18.41 37.30
N ILE A 239 -1.25 17.22 37.62
CA ILE A 239 -0.46 16.03 38.00
C ILE A 239 0.46 15.59 36.85
N ILE A 240 0.03 15.76 35.61
CA ILE A 240 0.75 15.28 34.41
C ILE A 240 1.48 16.43 33.69
N LYS A 241 1.10 17.68 33.96
CA LYS A 241 1.58 18.88 33.25
C LYS A 241 3.10 19.04 33.20
N ASN A 242 3.81 18.54 34.21
CA ASN A 242 5.27 18.63 34.30
C ASN A 242 5.98 17.31 33.95
N LYS A 243 5.24 16.27 33.55
CA LYS A 243 5.82 14.96 33.20
C LYS A 243 6.49 15.02 31.84
N ARG A 244 7.54 14.21 31.69
CA ARG A 244 8.24 13.95 30.41
C ARG A 244 7.91 12.54 29.95
N ILE A 245 7.66 12.37 28.66
CA ILE A 245 7.42 11.04 28.07
C ILE A 245 8.66 10.63 27.27
N PHE A 246 9.26 9.51 27.63
CA PHE A 246 10.40 8.93 26.94
C PHE A 246 10.00 7.63 26.25
N THR A 247 10.15 7.58 24.92
CA THR A 247 10.07 6.33 24.17
C THR A 247 11.36 5.56 24.37
N LEU A 248 11.29 4.35 24.90
CA LEU A 248 12.46 3.49 25.10
C LEU A 248 12.76 2.70 23.82
N ASP A 249 13.95 2.85 23.27
CA ASP A 249 14.45 2.07 22.15
C ASP A 249 15.16 0.80 22.63
N VAL A 250 14.39 -0.28 22.70
CA VAL A 250 14.87 -1.60 23.13
C VAL A 250 15.90 -2.17 22.15
N THR A 251 15.73 -1.89 20.88
CA THR A 251 16.63 -2.37 19.82
C THR A 251 18.01 -1.75 19.96
N SER A 252 18.10 -0.44 20.21
CA SER A 252 19.35 0.25 20.48
C SER A 252 20.02 -0.23 21.77
N MET A 253 19.24 -0.64 22.78
CA MET A 253 19.79 -1.21 24.02
C MET A 253 20.40 -2.60 23.81
N LEU A 254 19.87 -3.38 22.87
CA LEU A 254 20.40 -4.70 22.49
C LEU A 254 21.62 -4.58 21.57
N ALA A 255 21.65 -3.56 20.72
CA ALA A 255 22.74 -3.35 19.79
C ALA A 255 24.08 -3.18 20.54
N GLY A 256 25.08 -3.97 20.14
CA GLY A 256 26.41 -3.95 20.75
C GLY A 256 26.52 -4.61 22.12
N ALA A 257 25.47 -5.21 22.68
CA ALA A 257 25.57 -6.05 23.88
C ALA A 257 26.09 -7.45 23.49
N LYS A 258 27.29 -7.78 23.85
CA LYS A 258 27.91 -9.10 23.58
C LYS A 258 27.33 -10.22 24.47
N TYR A 259 26.84 -9.85 25.64
CA TYR A 259 26.33 -10.79 26.65
C TYR A 259 25.01 -10.29 27.22
N ARG A 260 24.14 -11.22 27.60
CA ARG A 260 22.86 -10.96 28.28
C ARG A 260 22.95 -10.00 29.44
N GLY A 261 24.00 -10.12 30.27
CA GLY A 261 24.23 -9.26 31.45
C GLY A 261 24.40 -7.78 31.10
N GLU A 262 24.97 -7.44 29.95
CA GLU A 262 25.17 -6.04 29.56
C GLU A 262 23.83 -5.34 29.25
N PHE A 263 22.91 -6.01 28.59
CA PHE A 263 21.55 -5.49 28.37
C PHE A 263 20.81 -5.30 29.70
N GLU A 264 20.86 -6.31 30.57
CA GLU A 264 20.22 -6.23 31.88
C GLU A 264 20.78 -5.07 32.71
N GLU A 265 22.09 -4.82 32.65
CA GLU A 265 22.73 -3.69 33.32
C GLU A 265 22.30 -2.34 32.75
N ARG A 266 22.24 -2.22 31.43
CA ARG A 266 21.74 -0.99 30.73
C ARG A 266 20.31 -0.69 31.13
N LEU A 267 19.44 -1.71 31.11
CA LEU A 267 18.02 -1.55 31.48
C LEU A 267 17.89 -1.18 32.96
N LYS A 268 18.66 -1.79 33.86
CA LYS A 268 18.69 -1.42 35.30
C LYS A 268 19.11 0.02 35.52
N LYS A 269 20.12 0.52 34.79
CA LYS A 269 20.55 1.92 34.85
C LYS A 269 19.43 2.87 34.42
N VAL A 270 18.77 2.60 33.28
CA VAL A 270 17.64 3.39 32.80
C VAL A 270 16.51 3.41 33.84
N LEU A 271 16.13 2.24 34.37
CA LEU A 271 15.06 2.16 35.37
C LEU A 271 15.37 2.88 36.65
N ASN A 272 16.65 2.88 37.10
CA ASN A 272 17.08 3.65 38.26
C ASN A 272 17.00 5.16 38.01
N GLU A 273 17.40 5.64 36.82
CA GLU A 273 17.26 7.05 36.46
C GLU A 273 15.78 7.49 36.41
N VAL A 274 14.87 6.62 35.89
CA VAL A 274 13.43 6.85 35.88
C VAL A 274 12.86 6.87 37.30
N LYS A 275 13.25 5.92 38.13
CA LYS A 275 12.83 5.83 39.54
C LYS A 275 13.24 7.05 40.34
N ASP A 276 14.48 7.54 40.11
CA ASP A 276 14.99 8.72 40.77
C ASP A 276 14.39 10.03 40.30
N SER A 277 13.65 9.98 39.20
CA SER A 277 13.01 11.15 38.55
C SER A 277 11.49 10.98 38.54
N ASP A 278 10.82 11.66 39.47
CA ASP A 278 9.34 11.58 39.59
C ASP A 278 8.53 12.15 38.38
N ASP A 279 9.22 12.78 37.44
CA ASP A 279 8.64 13.49 36.31
C ASP A 279 8.66 12.69 35.01
N ILE A 280 9.07 11.40 35.00
CA ILE A 280 9.23 10.59 33.79
C ILE A 280 8.11 9.57 33.67
N ILE A 281 7.56 9.44 32.45
CA ILE A 281 6.70 8.35 31.99
C ILE A 281 7.44 7.63 30.89
N LEU A 282 7.67 6.32 31.04
CA LEU A 282 8.26 5.49 29.99
C LEU A 282 7.18 5.08 28.99
N PHE A 283 7.46 5.21 27.71
CA PHE A 283 6.68 4.59 26.66
C PHE A 283 7.48 3.43 26.06
N ILE A 284 6.90 2.25 26.07
CA ILE A 284 7.48 1.01 25.54
C ILE A 284 6.59 0.53 24.41
N ASP A 285 7.06 0.74 23.19
CA ASP A 285 6.42 0.17 22.02
C ASP A 285 6.82 -1.30 21.88
N GLU A 286 5.95 -2.11 21.29
CA GLU A 286 6.13 -3.57 21.19
C GLU A 286 6.54 -4.21 22.52
N MET A 287 5.82 -3.87 23.60
CA MET A 287 6.14 -4.29 24.95
C MET A 287 6.33 -5.80 25.12
N HIS A 288 5.71 -6.60 24.25
CA HIS A 288 5.84 -8.05 24.22
C HIS A 288 7.29 -8.51 23.97
N ASN A 289 8.11 -7.71 23.27
CA ASN A 289 9.54 -8.02 23.07
C ASN A 289 10.34 -7.99 24.38
N ILE A 290 9.87 -7.23 25.37
CA ILE A 290 10.51 -7.14 26.67
C ILE A 290 9.97 -8.19 27.65
N VAL A 291 8.67 -8.52 27.53
CA VAL A 291 7.92 -9.32 28.50
C VAL A 291 7.85 -10.79 28.10
N GLY A 292 7.85 -11.11 26.81
CA GLY A 292 7.56 -12.44 26.27
C GLY A 292 8.76 -13.27 25.81
N ALA A 293 9.96 -12.75 25.89
CA ALA A 293 11.16 -13.37 25.33
C ALA A 293 11.69 -14.60 26.10
N GLY A 294 10.96 -15.11 27.12
CA GLY A 294 11.42 -16.18 28.00
C GLY A 294 11.21 -17.63 27.51
N GLY A 295 10.68 -17.87 26.30
CA GLY A 295 10.30 -19.21 25.82
C GLY A 295 11.30 -19.94 24.93
N ALA A 296 12.31 -19.29 24.38
CA ALA A 296 13.36 -19.92 23.58
C ALA A 296 14.70 -19.90 24.32
N GLU A 297 15.46 -20.98 24.26
CA GLU A 297 16.83 -21.03 24.79
C GLU A 297 17.67 -19.89 24.19
N GLY A 298 17.97 -18.86 25.03
CA GLY A 298 18.71 -17.68 24.62
C GLY A 298 17.95 -16.37 24.58
N ALA A 299 16.62 -16.37 24.78
CA ALA A 299 15.81 -15.15 24.78
C ALA A 299 15.98 -14.33 26.07
N ILE A 300 16.03 -13.01 25.92
CA ILE A 300 16.32 -12.06 27.02
C ILE A 300 15.03 -11.81 27.78
N ASP A 301 14.94 -12.26 29.01
CA ASP A 301 13.80 -12.02 29.90
C ASP A 301 14.01 -10.74 30.74
N ALA A 302 13.69 -9.60 30.14
CA ALA A 302 13.71 -8.31 30.81
C ALA A 302 12.52 -8.12 31.78
N SER A 303 11.53 -9.02 31.73
CA SER A 303 10.33 -8.94 32.57
C SER A 303 10.70 -9.06 34.06
N ASN A 304 11.71 -9.87 34.42
CA ASN A 304 12.17 -10.02 35.78
C ASN A 304 12.79 -8.75 36.40
N ILE A 305 13.22 -7.81 35.54
CA ILE A 305 13.77 -6.52 35.97
C ILE A 305 12.65 -5.47 36.08
N LEU A 306 11.71 -5.47 35.15
CA LEU A 306 10.58 -4.52 35.09
C LEU A 306 9.50 -4.84 36.13
N LYS A 307 9.19 -6.11 36.36
CA LYS A 307 8.14 -6.56 37.29
C LYS A 307 8.26 -5.99 38.68
N PRO A 308 9.44 -6.01 39.37
CA PRO A 308 9.57 -5.45 40.69
C PRO A 308 9.33 -3.93 40.74
N ALA A 309 9.81 -3.19 39.77
CA ALA A 309 9.66 -1.73 39.70
C ALA A 309 8.20 -1.32 39.44
N LEU A 310 7.51 -2.02 38.54
CA LEU A 310 6.08 -1.86 38.28
C LEU A 310 5.22 -2.32 39.46
N ALA A 311 5.60 -3.42 40.13
CA ALA A 311 4.85 -3.96 41.25
C ALA A 311 4.85 -3.01 42.44
N ARG A 312 5.96 -2.32 42.68
CA ARG A 312 6.07 -1.33 43.74
C ARG A 312 5.54 0.05 43.37
N GLY A 313 5.19 0.28 42.10
CA GLY A 313 4.75 1.59 41.64
C GLY A 313 5.87 2.63 41.59
N GLU A 314 7.11 2.18 41.47
CA GLU A 314 8.32 3.02 41.45
C GLU A 314 8.50 3.70 40.08
N ILE A 315 7.89 3.16 39.05
CA ILE A 315 7.90 3.69 37.68
C ILE A 315 6.50 3.76 37.11
N GLN A 316 6.28 4.72 36.23
CA GLN A 316 5.07 4.89 35.47
C GLN A 316 5.37 4.58 33.98
N CYS A 317 4.57 3.69 33.38
CA CYS A 317 4.83 3.18 32.03
C CYS A 317 3.55 3.17 31.17
N ILE A 318 3.70 3.51 29.90
CA ILE A 318 2.71 3.27 28.86
C ILE A 318 3.24 2.14 27.99
N GLY A 319 2.51 1.05 27.85
CA GLY A 319 2.84 -0.03 26.94
C GLY A 319 2.03 0.04 25.64
N ALA A 320 2.57 -0.46 24.55
CA ALA A 320 1.84 -0.72 23.32
C ALA A 320 2.15 -2.13 22.83
N THR A 321 1.11 -2.86 22.39
CA THR A 321 1.24 -4.23 21.88
C THR A 321 0.03 -4.62 21.00
N THR A 322 0.09 -5.79 20.38
CA THR A 322 -1.06 -6.35 19.65
C THR A 322 -2.01 -7.11 20.61
N THR A 323 -3.22 -7.40 20.13
CA THR A 323 -4.23 -8.11 20.91
C THR A 323 -3.78 -9.52 21.30
N ASP A 324 -3.18 -10.24 20.35
CA ASP A 324 -2.72 -11.61 20.56
C ASP A 324 -1.53 -11.69 21.52
N GLU A 325 -0.59 -10.76 21.41
CA GLU A 325 0.61 -10.69 22.24
C GLU A 325 0.27 -10.23 23.65
N TYR A 326 -0.71 -9.33 23.83
CA TYR A 326 -1.21 -8.96 25.13
C TYR A 326 -1.75 -10.18 25.89
N ARG A 327 -2.61 -10.98 25.21
CA ARG A 327 -3.17 -12.21 25.80
C ARG A 327 -2.10 -13.26 26.14
N LYS A 328 -1.10 -13.41 25.26
CA LYS A 328 -0.03 -14.41 25.46
C LYS A 328 0.93 -14.04 26.56
N ASN A 329 1.33 -12.78 26.65
CA ASN A 329 2.50 -12.36 27.42
C ASN A 329 2.14 -11.54 28.66
N ILE A 330 1.01 -10.78 28.66
CA ILE A 330 0.67 -9.88 29.76
C ILE A 330 -0.50 -10.44 30.57
N GLU A 331 -1.58 -10.88 29.94
CA GLU A 331 -2.78 -11.39 30.60
C GLU A 331 -2.52 -12.70 31.36
N LYS A 332 -1.61 -13.54 30.87
CA LYS A 332 -1.20 -14.76 31.55
C LYS A 332 -0.33 -14.54 32.78
N ASP A 333 0.32 -13.37 32.88
CA ASP A 333 1.16 -13.00 34.00
C ASP A 333 0.37 -12.18 35.01
N SER A 334 -0.06 -12.82 36.10
CA SER A 334 -0.89 -12.19 37.12
C SER A 334 -0.27 -10.94 37.79
N ALA A 335 1.07 -10.80 37.75
CA ALA A 335 1.76 -9.64 38.29
C ALA A 335 1.65 -8.44 37.37
N LEU A 336 1.74 -8.64 36.08
CA LEU A 336 1.59 -7.60 35.06
C LEU A 336 0.13 -7.23 34.81
N GLU A 337 -0.76 -8.21 34.75
CA GLU A 337 -2.22 -7.98 34.59
C GLU A 337 -2.80 -7.04 35.66
N ARG A 338 -2.34 -7.18 36.90
CA ARG A 338 -2.76 -6.30 37.99
C ARG A 338 -2.20 -4.88 37.92
N ARG A 339 -1.24 -4.61 37.04
CA ARG A 339 -0.53 -3.32 36.91
C ARG A 339 -0.87 -2.57 35.66
N PHE A 340 -1.14 -3.27 34.58
CA PHE A 340 -1.52 -2.68 33.31
C PHE A 340 -3.05 -2.60 33.18
N GLN A 341 -3.51 -1.49 32.63
CA GLN A 341 -4.91 -1.28 32.26
C GLN A 341 -5.00 -1.24 30.74
N PRO A 342 -5.75 -2.17 30.11
CA PRO A 342 -5.89 -2.18 28.67
C PRO A 342 -6.67 -0.97 28.15
N VAL A 343 -6.20 -0.39 27.05
CA VAL A 343 -6.85 0.65 26.24
C VAL A 343 -6.88 0.16 24.80
N ILE A 344 -8.07 -0.14 24.31
CA ILE A 344 -8.24 -0.69 22.97
C ILE A 344 -8.16 0.46 21.96
N VAL A 345 -7.21 0.38 21.04
CA VAL A 345 -7.04 1.27 19.91
C VAL A 345 -7.59 0.59 18.66
N LYS A 346 -8.76 1.03 18.23
CA LYS A 346 -9.43 0.51 17.03
C LYS A 346 -8.85 1.13 15.76
N GLU A 347 -9.06 0.42 14.64
CA GLU A 347 -8.85 0.99 13.31
C GLU A 347 -9.68 2.28 13.16
N PRO A 348 -9.10 3.40 12.68
CA PRO A 348 -9.85 4.64 12.48
C PRO A 348 -10.89 4.48 11.37
N SER A 349 -11.93 5.32 11.42
CA SER A 349 -12.91 5.37 10.34
C SER A 349 -12.25 5.83 9.03
N LYS A 350 -12.93 5.63 7.88
CA LYS A 350 -12.42 6.12 6.60
C LYS A 350 -12.32 7.64 6.60
N GLU A 351 -13.29 8.30 7.19
CA GLU A 351 -13.37 9.76 7.33
C GLU A 351 -12.19 10.28 8.17
N ASP A 352 -11.93 9.68 9.34
CA ASP A 352 -10.79 10.03 10.18
C ASP A 352 -9.46 9.77 9.46
N SER A 353 -9.37 8.65 8.73
CA SER A 353 -8.18 8.32 7.96
C SER A 353 -7.87 9.34 6.86
N VAL A 354 -8.89 9.85 6.17
CA VAL A 354 -8.73 10.95 5.20
C VAL A 354 -8.23 12.21 5.89
N LEU A 355 -8.74 12.53 7.08
CA LEU A 355 -8.28 13.70 7.85
C LEU A 355 -6.82 13.52 8.31
N ILE A 356 -6.45 12.33 8.77
CA ILE A 356 -5.05 11.99 9.15
C ILE A 356 -4.12 12.20 7.95
N LEU A 357 -4.46 11.67 6.79
CA LEU A 357 -3.66 11.81 5.58
C LEU A 357 -3.57 13.25 5.08
N LYS A 358 -4.66 14.03 5.20
CA LYS A 358 -4.63 15.47 4.93
C LYS A 358 -3.69 16.23 5.89
N GLY A 359 -3.64 15.81 7.14
CA GLY A 359 -2.70 16.37 8.11
C GLY A 359 -1.23 16.02 7.83
N LEU A 360 -0.96 14.85 7.22
CA LEU A 360 0.37 14.41 6.84
C LEU A 360 0.83 14.92 5.46
N ARG A 361 -0.10 15.41 4.64
CA ARG A 361 0.10 15.83 3.24
C ARG A 361 1.38 16.65 3.05
N GLU A 362 1.52 17.75 3.78
CA GLU A 362 2.64 18.69 3.61
C GLU A 362 4.01 18.01 3.80
N LYS A 363 4.12 17.05 4.72
CA LYS A 363 5.37 16.32 4.96
C LYS A 363 5.74 15.43 3.77
N TYR A 364 4.78 14.71 3.21
CA TYR A 364 5.00 13.86 2.03
C TYR A 364 5.23 14.68 0.76
N GLU A 365 4.51 15.78 0.57
CA GLU A 365 4.70 16.71 -0.55
C GLU A 365 6.11 17.30 -0.55
N VAL A 366 6.59 17.73 0.61
CA VAL A 366 7.96 18.26 0.76
C VAL A 366 9.01 17.19 0.55
N HIS A 367 8.79 15.97 1.09
CA HIS A 367 9.77 14.87 0.98
C HIS A 367 9.95 14.41 -0.47
N HIS A 368 8.85 14.23 -1.19
CA HIS A 368 8.88 13.72 -2.57
C HIS A 368 8.91 14.82 -3.63
N ASN A 369 8.78 16.10 -3.26
CA ASN A 369 8.65 17.22 -4.19
C ASN A 369 7.52 17.02 -5.21
N VAL A 370 6.36 16.58 -4.73
CA VAL A 370 5.14 16.36 -5.50
C VAL A 370 3.96 17.00 -4.80
N LYS A 371 2.85 17.19 -5.49
CA LYS A 371 1.59 17.68 -4.92
C LYS A 371 0.58 16.54 -4.85
N LEU A 372 -0.04 16.34 -3.68
CA LEU A 372 -1.06 15.32 -3.46
C LEU A 372 -2.45 15.94 -3.64
N THR A 373 -3.23 15.41 -4.59
CA THR A 373 -4.62 15.86 -4.77
C THR A 373 -5.53 15.27 -3.69
N ASP A 374 -6.63 15.97 -3.36
CA ASP A 374 -7.63 15.44 -2.42
C ASP A 374 -8.23 14.13 -2.91
N GLU A 375 -8.42 14.00 -4.22
CA GLU A 375 -8.89 12.75 -4.84
C GLU A 375 -7.91 11.58 -4.63
N ALA A 376 -6.60 11.84 -4.64
CA ALA A 376 -5.59 10.82 -4.37
C ALA A 376 -5.67 10.33 -2.92
N ILE A 377 -5.84 11.23 -1.97
CA ILE A 377 -5.96 10.89 -0.54
C ILE A 377 -7.22 10.05 -0.30
N GLU A 378 -8.37 10.48 -0.82
CA GLU A 378 -9.62 9.72 -0.71
C GLU A 378 -9.53 8.36 -1.40
N ALA A 379 -8.87 8.31 -2.58
CA ALA A 379 -8.63 7.06 -3.28
C ALA A 379 -7.73 6.12 -2.49
N ALA A 380 -6.65 6.62 -1.86
CA ALA A 380 -5.76 5.81 -1.03
C ALA A 380 -6.51 5.12 0.12
N VAL A 381 -7.38 5.85 0.83
CA VAL A 381 -8.18 5.29 1.91
C VAL A 381 -9.22 4.29 1.38
N ASN A 382 -9.96 4.65 0.33
CA ASN A 382 -11.03 3.81 -0.18
C ASN A 382 -10.52 2.53 -0.84
N LEU A 383 -9.45 2.64 -1.66
CA LEU A 383 -8.90 1.49 -2.37
C LEU A 383 -8.13 0.57 -1.41
N SER A 384 -7.35 1.12 -0.46
CA SER A 384 -6.68 0.29 0.55
C SER A 384 -7.69 -0.46 1.43
N SER A 385 -8.75 0.21 1.86
CA SER A 385 -9.81 -0.41 2.68
C SER A 385 -10.53 -1.53 1.92
N ARG A 386 -10.66 -1.42 0.60
CA ARG A 386 -11.39 -2.40 -0.23
C ARG A 386 -10.53 -3.57 -0.68
N TYR A 387 -9.26 -3.32 -1.02
CA TYR A 387 -8.41 -4.31 -1.71
C TYR A 387 -7.24 -4.81 -0.88
N ILE A 388 -6.86 -4.12 0.21
CA ILE A 388 -5.79 -4.52 1.11
C ILE A 388 -6.41 -4.91 2.46
N THR A 389 -6.62 -6.22 2.66
CA THR A 389 -7.35 -6.77 3.81
C THR A 389 -6.42 -7.27 4.92
N ASP A 390 -5.14 -7.42 4.65
CA ASP A 390 -4.12 -7.93 5.57
C ASP A 390 -3.46 -6.85 6.43
N ARG A 391 -3.78 -5.57 6.16
CA ARG A 391 -3.27 -4.40 6.88
C ARG A 391 -4.40 -3.47 7.30
N PHE A 392 -4.13 -2.57 8.25
CA PHE A 392 -5.11 -1.68 8.85
C PHE A 392 -4.88 -0.22 8.49
N LEU A 393 -5.95 0.58 8.50
CA LEU A 393 -5.87 2.04 8.39
C LEU A 393 -5.29 2.63 9.69
N PRO A 394 -4.58 3.77 9.62
CA PRO A 394 -4.26 4.56 8.43
C PRO A 394 -3.02 4.08 7.68
N ASP A 395 -2.23 3.17 8.24
CA ASP A 395 -0.89 2.77 7.79
C ASP A 395 -0.88 2.32 6.32
N LYS A 396 -1.79 1.40 5.93
CA LYS A 396 -1.89 0.94 4.54
C LYS A 396 -2.20 2.05 3.53
N ALA A 397 -2.89 3.10 3.94
CA ALA A 397 -3.19 4.22 3.05
C ALA A 397 -2.03 5.22 3.00
N ILE A 398 -1.28 5.37 4.09
CA ILE A 398 -0.03 6.14 4.15
C ILE A 398 1.00 5.51 3.22
N ASP A 399 1.24 4.20 3.33
CA ASP A 399 2.17 3.46 2.47
C ASP A 399 1.83 3.62 0.98
N LEU A 400 0.54 3.60 0.62
CA LEU A 400 0.10 3.81 -0.77
C LEU A 400 0.44 5.20 -1.29
N ILE A 401 0.26 6.23 -0.47
CA ILE A 401 0.60 7.61 -0.84
C ILE A 401 2.10 7.75 -0.99
N ASP A 402 2.87 7.19 -0.06
CA ASP A 402 4.33 7.24 -0.07
C ASP A 402 4.89 6.56 -1.34
N GLU A 403 4.45 5.33 -1.65
CA GLU A 403 4.90 4.64 -2.87
C GLU A 403 4.43 5.34 -4.16
N ALA A 404 3.20 5.87 -4.18
CA ALA A 404 2.69 6.58 -5.35
C ALA A 404 3.46 7.89 -5.59
N ALA A 405 3.76 8.63 -4.53
CA ALA A 405 4.56 9.85 -4.59
C ALA A 405 6.00 9.56 -5.06
N ALA A 406 6.63 8.54 -4.49
CA ALA A 406 7.96 8.07 -4.89
C ALA A 406 7.98 7.66 -6.37
N LYS A 407 6.96 6.92 -6.83
CA LYS A 407 6.85 6.47 -8.22
C LYS A 407 6.72 7.63 -9.20
N VAL A 408 5.83 8.60 -8.90
CA VAL A 408 5.65 9.80 -9.74
C VAL A 408 6.95 10.60 -9.81
N ARG A 409 7.67 10.72 -8.70
CA ARG A 409 8.98 11.38 -8.68
C ARG A 409 10.01 10.64 -9.53
N ILE A 410 10.10 9.31 -9.43
CA ILE A 410 11.03 8.52 -10.25
C ILE A 410 10.65 8.63 -11.73
N GLU A 411 9.37 8.52 -12.09
CA GLU A 411 8.89 8.68 -13.47
C GLU A 411 9.26 10.06 -14.02
N SER A 412 9.26 11.10 -13.21
CA SER A 412 9.67 12.46 -13.59
C SER A 412 11.18 12.60 -13.84
N MET A 413 12.00 11.73 -13.24
CA MET A 413 13.44 11.72 -13.38
C MET A 413 13.95 10.87 -14.56
N ILE A 414 13.06 10.16 -15.26
CA ILE A 414 13.43 9.36 -16.43
C ILE A 414 13.89 10.29 -17.54
N VAL A 415 15.13 10.09 -17.97
CA VAL A 415 15.75 10.85 -19.06
C VAL A 415 14.98 10.63 -20.36
N PRO A 416 14.61 11.68 -21.11
CA PRO A 416 13.88 11.52 -22.36
C PRO A 416 14.64 10.67 -23.38
N PRO A 417 13.95 9.83 -24.18
CA PRO A 417 14.58 8.99 -25.19
C PRO A 417 15.44 9.75 -26.21
N ARG A 418 15.19 11.06 -26.38
CA ARG A 418 15.96 11.94 -27.23
C ARG A 418 17.41 12.06 -26.74
N LEU A 419 17.63 12.23 -25.45
CA LEU A 419 18.96 12.36 -24.86
C LEU A 419 19.74 11.04 -24.94
N PHE A 420 19.07 9.90 -24.77
CA PHE A 420 19.69 8.58 -24.99
C PHE A 420 20.18 8.39 -26.44
N LYS A 421 19.39 8.83 -27.43
CA LYS A 421 19.81 8.76 -28.83
C LYS A 421 21.01 9.63 -29.12
N GLN A 422 21.10 10.80 -28.50
CA GLN A 422 22.29 11.67 -28.64
C GLN A 422 23.52 11.01 -28.00
N GLU A 423 23.37 10.37 -26.83
CA GLU A 423 24.48 9.61 -26.22
C GLU A 423 24.93 8.43 -27.09
N GLU A 424 24.00 7.71 -27.71
CA GLU A 424 24.33 6.61 -28.65
C GLU A 424 25.03 7.09 -29.88
N LEU A 425 24.63 8.23 -30.45
CA LEU A 425 25.33 8.86 -31.59
C LEU A 425 26.75 9.27 -31.22
N ILE A 426 26.96 9.89 -30.08
CA ILE A 426 28.29 10.25 -29.58
C ILE A 426 29.16 9.01 -29.37
N ALA A 427 28.58 7.92 -28.83
CA ALA A 427 29.33 6.68 -28.68
C ALA A 427 29.75 6.07 -30.01
N ASN A 428 28.91 6.11 -31.05
CA ASN A 428 29.24 5.63 -32.39
C ASN A 428 30.33 6.49 -33.04
N LEU A 429 30.22 7.82 -32.94
CA LEU A 429 31.26 8.74 -33.45
C LEU A 429 32.62 8.51 -32.78
N LYS A 430 32.67 8.16 -31.50
CA LYS A 430 33.91 7.79 -30.81
C LYS A 430 34.53 6.55 -31.40
N ILE A 431 33.73 5.53 -31.70
CA ILE A 431 34.20 4.29 -32.33
C ILE A 431 34.75 4.59 -33.73
N GLU A 432 34.01 5.34 -34.56
CA GLU A 432 34.43 5.70 -35.92
C GLU A 432 35.71 6.54 -35.90
N LYS A 433 35.85 7.46 -34.96
CA LYS A 433 37.07 8.25 -34.75
C LYS A 433 38.26 7.36 -34.38
N GLU A 434 38.09 6.37 -33.49
CA GLU A 434 39.15 5.44 -33.14
C GLU A 434 39.55 4.54 -34.32
N GLU A 435 38.61 4.15 -35.17
CA GLU A 435 38.89 3.40 -36.39
C GLU A 435 39.64 4.26 -37.42
N ALA A 436 39.25 5.51 -37.62
CA ALA A 436 39.98 6.46 -38.51
C ALA A 436 41.40 6.68 -38.03
N ILE A 437 41.64 6.80 -36.72
CA ILE A 437 43.00 6.90 -36.15
C ILE A 437 43.81 5.62 -36.43
N LYS A 438 43.24 4.44 -36.29
CA LYS A 438 43.92 3.17 -36.60
C LYS A 438 44.27 3.04 -38.07
N LEU A 439 43.45 3.60 -38.97
CA LEU A 439 43.68 3.64 -40.41
C LEU A 439 44.62 4.78 -40.85
N GLN A 440 45.11 5.61 -39.90
CA GLN A 440 45.97 6.79 -40.12
C GLN A 440 45.31 7.89 -40.99
N ASP A 441 43.97 7.90 -41.03
CA ASP A 441 43.22 8.96 -41.69
C ASP A 441 42.95 10.12 -40.68
N PHE A 442 43.96 10.98 -40.54
CA PHE A 442 43.92 12.06 -39.56
C PHE A 442 42.95 13.21 -39.96
N GLU A 443 42.63 13.34 -41.26
CA GLU A 443 41.69 14.36 -41.72
C GLU A 443 40.25 13.99 -41.35
N LEU A 444 39.88 12.73 -41.53
CA LEU A 444 38.59 12.19 -41.10
C LEU A 444 38.48 12.17 -39.56
N ALA A 445 39.53 11.76 -38.87
CA ALA A 445 39.56 11.77 -37.40
C ALA A 445 39.40 13.18 -36.81
N ALA A 446 39.95 14.22 -37.46
CA ALA A 446 39.75 15.60 -37.02
C ALA A 446 38.31 16.08 -37.22
N LYS A 447 37.65 15.74 -38.34
CA LYS A 447 36.23 16.07 -38.57
C LYS A 447 35.32 15.38 -37.57
N LEU A 448 35.53 14.09 -37.35
CA LEU A 448 34.74 13.31 -36.37
C LEU A 448 34.93 13.82 -34.93
N ARG A 449 36.13 14.31 -34.58
CA ARG A 449 36.37 14.93 -33.27
C ARG A 449 35.59 16.25 -33.11
N ASP A 450 35.55 17.07 -34.15
CA ASP A 450 34.86 18.35 -34.10
C ASP A 450 33.33 18.13 -34.04
N GLU A 451 32.80 17.15 -34.76
CA GLU A 451 31.38 16.71 -34.65
C GLU A 451 31.06 16.12 -33.28
N GLU A 452 31.94 15.28 -32.72
CA GLU A 452 31.79 14.76 -31.35
C GLU A 452 31.72 15.89 -30.32
N SER A 453 32.63 16.87 -30.40
CA SER A 453 32.67 18.01 -29.48
C SER A 453 31.40 18.85 -29.55
N MET A 454 30.92 19.14 -30.77
CA MET A 454 29.66 19.88 -30.95
C MET A 454 28.47 19.16 -30.38
N LEU A 455 28.32 17.85 -30.61
CA LEU A 455 27.23 17.04 -30.08
C LEU A 455 27.32 16.86 -28.56
N GLN A 456 28.51 16.82 -27.98
CA GLN A 456 28.71 16.80 -26.54
C GLN A 456 28.24 18.10 -25.87
N GLU A 457 28.61 19.26 -26.46
CA GLU A 457 28.14 20.55 -25.96
C GLU A 457 26.62 20.73 -26.09
N GLU A 458 26.02 20.20 -27.17
CA GLU A 458 24.56 20.21 -27.35
C GLU A 458 23.88 19.30 -26.32
N LEU A 459 24.42 18.10 -26.12
CA LEU A 459 23.91 17.16 -25.13
C LEU A 459 23.98 17.73 -23.70
N GLU A 460 25.08 18.39 -23.33
CA GLU A 460 25.20 19.02 -22.02
C GLU A 460 24.19 20.15 -21.83
N ARG A 461 24.00 21.01 -22.83
CA ARG A 461 22.95 22.05 -22.80
C ARG A 461 21.56 21.46 -22.70
N ASP A 462 21.25 20.45 -23.49
CA ASP A 462 19.93 19.77 -23.44
C ASP A 462 19.70 19.09 -22.07
N LYS A 463 20.75 18.53 -21.48
CA LYS A 463 20.68 17.95 -20.11
C LYS A 463 20.45 19.02 -19.04
N GLU A 464 21.11 20.17 -19.16
CA GLU A 464 20.92 21.28 -18.21
C GLU A 464 19.51 21.86 -18.30
N LEU A 465 19.04 22.14 -19.52
CA LEU A 465 17.65 22.59 -19.74
C LEU A 465 16.63 21.61 -19.19
N TRP A 466 16.82 20.30 -19.45
CA TRP A 466 15.94 19.28 -18.92
C TRP A 466 15.97 19.21 -17.37
N ARG A 467 17.15 19.39 -16.77
CA ARG A 467 17.29 19.45 -15.30
C ARG A 467 16.59 20.67 -14.72
N GLU A 468 16.74 21.84 -15.33
CA GLU A 468 16.08 23.08 -14.90
C GLU A 468 14.55 22.99 -15.04
N GLU A 469 14.06 22.47 -16.17
CA GLU A 469 12.63 22.25 -16.38
C GLU A 469 12.04 21.26 -15.37
N ASN A 470 12.71 20.15 -15.09
CA ASN A 470 12.23 19.13 -14.14
C ASN A 470 12.37 19.56 -12.67
N TYR A 471 13.40 20.37 -12.35
CA TYR A 471 13.56 20.87 -10.98
C TYR A 471 12.44 21.84 -10.57
N ASN A 472 11.92 22.60 -11.51
CA ASN A 472 10.86 23.59 -11.27
C ASN A 472 9.43 23.02 -11.46
N LYS A 473 9.30 21.81 -11.99
CA LYS A 473 8.00 21.21 -12.27
C LYS A 473 7.50 20.40 -11.07
N ILE A 474 6.43 20.86 -10.46
CA ILE A 474 5.75 20.12 -9.40
C ILE A 474 4.79 19.12 -10.07
N TYR A 475 5.01 17.85 -9.85
CA TYR A 475 4.17 16.78 -10.37
C TYR A 475 3.02 16.50 -9.42
N GLU A 476 1.83 16.25 -9.97
CA GLU A 476 0.65 15.94 -9.18
C GLU A 476 0.42 14.43 -9.09
N VAL A 477 0.22 13.94 -7.87
CA VAL A 477 -0.24 12.57 -7.60
C VAL A 477 -1.76 12.58 -7.59
N ASN A 478 -2.35 11.85 -8.51
CA ASN A 478 -3.79 11.73 -8.67
C ASN A 478 -4.29 10.31 -8.32
N LYS A 479 -5.61 10.11 -8.38
CA LYS A 479 -6.27 8.84 -8.14
C LYS A 479 -5.73 7.68 -8.97
N GLU A 480 -5.31 7.94 -10.20
CA GLU A 480 -4.82 6.90 -11.12
C GLU A 480 -3.47 6.35 -10.66
N HIS A 481 -2.59 7.22 -10.13
CA HIS A 481 -1.31 6.80 -9.57
C HIS A 481 -1.50 5.87 -8.37
N ILE A 482 -2.44 6.19 -7.48
CA ILE A 482 -2.82 5.33 -6.36
C ILE A 482 -3.38 3.99 -6.86
N ALA A 483 -4.28 4.02 -7.84
CA ALA A 483 -4.85 2.80 -8.41
C ALA A 483 -3.78 1.88 -9.03
N LYS A 484 -2.76 2.46 -9.70
CA LYS A 484 -1.62 1.71 -10.25
C LYS A 484 -0.80 1.01 -9.16
N VAL A 485 -0.59 1.67 -8.02
CA VAL A 485 0.13 1.07 -6.89
C VAL A 485 -0.68 -0.06 -6.28
N VAL A 486 -1.98 0.16 -6.00
CA VAL A 486 -2.87 -0.88 -5.50
C VAL A 486 -2.92 -2.08 -6.44
N SER A 487 -3.01 -1.83 -7.76
CA SER A 487 -2.99 -2.91 -8.77
C SER A 487 -1.70 -3.73 -8.72
N LYS A 488 -0.55 -3.07 -8.50
CA LYS A 488 0.75 -3.75 -8.37
C LYS A 488 0.83 -4.60 -7.10
N TRP A 489 0.33 -4.11 -5.97
CA TRP A 489 0.37 -4.82 -4.69
C TRP A 489 -0.58 -6.02 -4.66
N THR A 490 -1.80 -5.80 -5.13
CA THR A 490 -2.86 -6.81 -5.05
C THR A 490 -2.95 -7.69 -6.28
N GLN A 491 -2.26 -7.32 -7.36
CA GLN A 491 -2.40 -7.89 -8.70
C GLN A 491 -3.85 -7.81 -9.24
N ILE A 492 -4.65 -6.91 -8.68
CA ILE A 492 -6.02 -6.63 -9.10
C ILE A 492 -5.99 -5.40 -10.00
N PRO A 493 -6.49 -5.43 -11.24
CA PRO A 493 -6.63 -4.23 -12.07
C PRO A 493 -7.70 -3.33 -11.44
N VAL A 494 -7.26 -2.38 -10.61
CA VAL A 494 -8.13 -1.44 -9.87
C VAL A 494 -8.43 -0.19 -10.70
N GLU A 495 -7.74 -0.01 -11.82
CA GLU A 495 -8.02 1.07 -12.76
C GLU A 495 -9.50 1.04 -13.14
N ARG A 496 -10.13 2.21 -13.24
CA ARG A 496 -11.52 2.31 -13.75
C ARG A 496 -11.60 1.49 -15.04
N LEU A 497 -12.75 0.84 -15.24
CA LEU A 497 -13.13 0.26 -16.55
C LEU A 497 -12.71 1.24 -17.65
N THR A 498 -11.47 1.10 -18.10
CA THR A 498 -11.02 1.86 -19.26
C THR A 498 -11.89 1.42 -20.45
N GLU A 499 -12.02 2.24 -21.45
CA GLU A 499 -12.74 1.85 -22.68
C GLU A 499 -12.24 0.48 -23.20
N LYS A 500 -10.95 0.19 -23.02
CA LYS A 500 -10.33 -1.12 -23.33
C LYS A 500 -10.88 -2.27 -22.47
N GLU A 501 -11.15 -2.04 -21.19
CA GLU A 501 -11.68 -3.07 -20.29
C GLU A 501 -13.16 -3.30 -20.49
N SER A 502 -13.94 -2.25 -20.74
CA SER A 502 -15.33 -2.35 -21.16
C SER A 502 -15.45 -3.12 -22.47
N SER A 503 -14.60 -2.85 -23.45
CA SER A 503 -14.49 -3.59 -24.69
C SER A 503 -14.11 -5.06 -24.50
N ARG A 504 -13.22 -5.35 -23.55
CA ARG A 504 -12.83 -6.73 -23.17
C ARG A 504 -13.99 -7.50 -22.57
N LEU A 505 -14.76 -6.89 -21.67
CA LEU A 505 -15.93 -7.51 -21.05
C LEU A 505 -17.07 -7.74 -22.04
N LEU A 506 -17.24 -6.84 -23.00
CA LEU A 506 -18.19 -7.04 -24.10
C LEU A 506 -17.79 -8.21 -25.01
N LYS A 507 -16.49 -8.39 -25.25
CA LYS A 507 -15.94 -9.50 -26.07
C LYS A 507 -15.65 -10.76 -25.26
N LEU A 508 -16.07 -10.83 -23.99
CA LEU A 508 -15.81 -11.99 -23.12
C LEU A 508 -16.40 -13.28 -23.71
N GLU A 509 -17.62 -13.23 -24.24
CA GLU A 509 -18.29 -14.37 -24.88
C GLU A 509 -17.48 -14.91 -26.06
N GLU A 510 -16.96 -14.03 -26.91
CA GLU A 510 -16.14 -14.39 -28.06
C GLU A 510 -14.82 -15.05 -27.64
N LYS A 511 -14.18 -14.52 -26.59
CA LYS A 511 -12.96 -15.08 -26.06
C LYS A 511 -13.17 -16.48 -25.49
N LEU A 512 -14.20 -16.65 -24.66
CA LEU A 512 -14.52 -17.94 -24.06
C LEU A 512 -14.94 -18.96 -25.12
N SER A 513 -15.71 -18.55 -26.14
CA SER A 513 -16.16 -19.43 -27.25
C SER A 513 -15.04 -19.92 -28.14
N LYS A 514 -13.92 -19.21 -28.23
CA LYS A 514 -12.72 -19.66 -28.96
C LYS A 514 -12.05 -20.84 -28.29
N ARG A 515 -12.10 -20.93 -26.96
CA ARG A 515 -11.43 -21.97 -26.17
C ARG A 515 -12.37 -23.10 -25.75
N VAL A 516 -13.65 -22.78 -25.48
CA VAL A 516 -14.65 -23.75 -25.04
C VAL A 516 -15.72 -23.93 -26.12
N ILE A 517 -15.68 -25.08 -26.75
CA ILE A 517 -16.54 -25.42 -27.88
C ILE A 517 -17.85 -26.11 -27.41
N GLY A 518 -18.97 -25.77 -28.02
CA GLY A 518 -20.26 -26.44 -27.84
C GLY A 518 -21.05 -26.03 -26.59
N GLN A 519 -20.61 -25.01 -25.84
CA GLN A 519 -21.21 -24.60 -24.55
C GLN A 519 -21.65 -23.13 -24.55
N LEU A 520 -22.30 -22.68 -25.61
CA LEU A 520 -22.68 -21.26 -25.79
C LEU A 520 -23.59 -20.72 -24.71
N GLU A 521 -24.54 -21.51 -24.21
CA GLU A 521 -25.47 -21.08 -23.16
C GLU A 521 -24.74 -20.86 -21.84
N ALA A 522 -23.85 -21.80 -21.48
CA ALA A 522 -22.99 -21.69 -20.30
C ALA A 522 -22.14 -20.43 -20.36
N ILE A 523 -21.49 -20.17 -21.49
CA ILE A 523 -20.65 -18.99 -21.70
C ILE A 523 -21.46 -17.70 -21.56
N ARG A 524 -22.65 -17.64 -22.15
CA ARG A 524 -23.54 -16.47 -22.05
C ARG A 524 -23.98 -16.17 -20.62
N THR A 525 -24.38 -17.19 -19.88
CA THR A 525 -24.84 -17.07 -18.50
C THR A 525 -23.74 -16.52 -17.61
N ILE A 526 -22.54 -17.10 -17.68
CA ILE A 526 -21.40 -16.64 -16.93
C ILE A 526 -20.99 -15.22 -17.32
N SER A 527 -20.93 -14.92 -18.61
CA SER A 527 -20.54 -13.61 -19.09
C SER A 527 -21.50 -12.51 -18.65
N LYS A 528 -22.81 -12.78 -18.62
CA LYS A 528 -23.83 -11.85 -18.09
C LYS A 528 -23.64 -11.60 -16.59
N ALA A 529 -23.41 -12.64 -15.80
CA ALA A 529 -23.23 -12.52 -14.35
C ALA A 529 -21.95 -11.75 -14.02
N VAL A 530 -20.85 -12.02 -14.72
CA VAL A 530 -19.58 -11.32 -14.57
C VAL A 530 -19.72 -9.84 -14.93
N ARG A 531 -20.38 -9.52 -16.06
CA ARG A 531 -20.64 -8.12 -16.44
C ARG A 531 -21.46 -7.40 -15.39
N ARG A 532 -22.53 -8.00 -14.87
CA ARG A 532 -23.39 -7.42 -13.82
C ARG A 532 -22.60 -7.10 -12.57
N SER A 533 -21.72 -7.99 -12.16
CA SER A 533 -20.86 -7.79 -10.98
C SER A 533 -19.85 -6.66 -11.21
N ARG A 534 -19.22 -6.59 -12.38
CA ARG A 534 -18.20 -5.58 -12.70
C ARG A 534 -18.74 -4.16 -12.82
N VAL A 535 -19.98 -4.01 -13.29
CA VAL A 535 -20.67 -2.71 -13.36
C VAL A 535 -21.13 -2.23 -11.97
N GLY A 536 -20.99 -3.06 -10.91
CA GLY A 536 -21.36 -2.68 -9.55
C GLY A 536 -22.84 -2.88 -9.20
N LEU A 537 -23.60 -3.64 -10.00
CA LEU A 537 -25.00 -3.92 -9.75
C LEU A 537 -25.23 -5.12 -8.80
N LYS A 538 -24.13 -5.75 -8.32
CA LYS A 538 -24.17 -6.86 -7.37
C LYS A 538 -23.90 -6.37 -5.95
N ASP A 539 -24.43 -7.12 -4.96
CA ASP A 539 -24.11 -6.89 -3.55
C ASP A 539 -22.58 -6.95 -3.32
N PRO A 540 -21.95 -5.87 -2.81
CA PRO A 540 -20.51 -5.80 -2.60
C PRO A 540 -19.98 -6.77 -1.55
N LYS A 541 -20.86 -7.37 -0.76
CA LYS A 541 -20.49 -8.38 0.26
C LYS A 541 -20.26 -9.77 -0.34
N ARG A 542 -20.81 -10.08 -1.50
CA ARG A 542 -20.77 -11.40 -2.11
C ARG A 542 -19.63 -11.58 -3.09
N PRO A 543 -19.16 -12.82 -3.37
CA PRO A 543 -18.21 -13.11 -4.44
C PRO A 543 -18.64 -12.54 -5.80
N ILE A 544 -17.72 -12.33 -6.74
CA ILE A 544 -18.01 -11.84 -8.11
C ILE A 544 -19.08 -12.71 -8.79
N GLY A 545 -18.98 -14.01 -8.65
CA GLY A 545 -19.95 -14.99 -9.19
C GLY A 545 -19.88 -16.29 -8.43
N SER A 546 -21.01 -16.97 -8.31
CA SER A 546 -21.15 -18.28 -7.69
C SER A 546 -22.00 -19.18 -8.58
N PHE A 547 -21.40 -20.23 -9.15
CA PHE A 547 -22.04 -21.08 -10.16
C PHE A 547 -21.96 -22.55 -9.81
N ALA A 548 -23.01 -23.32 -10.12
CA ALA A 548 -22.94 -24.75 -10.16
C ALA A 548 -22.96 -25.24 -11.61
N PHE A 549 -21.93 -25.98 -12.00
CA PHE A 549 -21.78 -26.59 -13.33
C PHE A 549 -22.20 -28.05 -13.29
N LEU A 550 -23.31 -28.37 -13.92
CA LEU A 550 -23.87 -29.69 -14.00
C LEU A 550 -23.63 -30.30 -15.40
N GLY A 551 -23.37 -31.56 -15.48
CA GLY A 551 -23.27 -32.26 -16.74
C GLY A 551 -22.29 -33.44 -16.74
N PRO A 552 -22.21 -34.21 -17.81
CA PRO A 552 -21.35 -35.39 -17.91
C PRO A 552 -19.87 -35.02 -17.84
N THR A 553 -19.03 -36.03 -17.67
CA THR A 553 -17.56 -35.83 -17.66
C THR A 553 -17.03 -35.49 -19.05
N GLY A 554 -15.98 -34.68 -19.12
CA GLY A 554 -15.29 -34.40 -20.37
C GLY A 554 -15.99 -33.39 -21.32
N VAL A 555 -17.02 -32.67 -20.88
CA VAL A 555 -17.76 -31.67 -21.69
C VAL A 555 -17.19 -30.25 -21.63
N GLY A 556 -16.10 -30.02 -20.86
CA GLY A 556 -15.40 -28.74 -20.82
C GLY A 556 -15.63 -27.89 -19.57
N LYS A 557 -16.23 -28.43 -18.48
CA LYS A 557 -16.48 -27.70 -17.21
C LYS A 557 -15.20 -27.06 -16.64
N THR A 558 -14.17 -27.85 -16.46
CA THR A 558 -12.87 -27.38 -15.92
C THR A 558 -12.15 -26.44 -16.91
N GLU A 559 -12.29 -26.68 -18.21
CA GLU A 559 -11.68 -25.82 -19.24
C GLU A 559 -12.31 -24.43 -19.27
N LEU A 560 -13.64 -24.34 -19.05
CA LEU A 560 -14.32 -23.05 -18.96
C LEU A 560 -13.84 -22.27 -17.72
N CYS A 561 -13.54 -22.93 -16.61
CA CYS A 561 -12.96 -22.28 -15.42
C CYS A 561 -11.58 -21.67 -15.71
N LYS A 562 -10.72 -22.41 -16.42
CA LYS A 562 -9.38 -21.93 -16.83
C LYS A 562 -9.47 -20.79 -17.83
N ALA A 563 -10.32 -20.93 -18.85
CA ALA A 563 -10.58 -19.88 -19.83
C ALA A 563 -11.13 -18.60 -19.17
N LEU A 564 -11.98 -18.75 -18.15
CA LEU A 564 -12.52 -17.64 -17.40
C LEU A 564 -11.44 -16.94 -16.56
N ALA A 565 -10.54 -17.71 -15.91
CA ALA A 565 -9.40 -17.16 -15.14
C ALA A 565 -8.49 -16.33 -16.06
N GLU A 566 -8.12 -16.85 -17.21
CA GLU A 566 -7.32 -16.14 -18.21
C GLU A 566 -8.02 -14.88 -18.75
N ALA A 567 -9.30 -14.99 -19.10
CA ALA A 567 -10.05 -13.87 -19.67
C ALA A 567 -10.27 -12.73 -18.68
N MET A 568 -10.52 -13.07 -17.39
CA MET A 568 -10.83 -12.11 -16.34
C MET A 568 -9.60 -11.55 -15.64
N PHE A 569 -8.61 -12.39 -15.38
CA PHE A 569 -7.48 -12.10 -14.52
C PHE A 569 -6.15 -12.04 -15.27
N GLY A 570 -6.17 -12.34 -16.59
CA GLY A 570 -5.00 -12.24 -17.47
C GLY A 570 -3.99 -13.39 -17.33
N ASP A 571 -4.22 -14.32 -16.41
CA ASP A 571 -3.33 -15.44 -16.13
C ASP A 571 -4.14 -16.71 -15.80
N GLU A 572 -3.84 -17.81 -16.47
CA GLU A 572 -4.44 -19.11 -16.21
C GLU A 572 -4.09 -19.63 -14.79
N ASN A 573 -2.95 -19.20 -14.22
CA ASN A 573 -2.53 -19.57 -12.87
C ASN A 573 -3.40 -18.97 -11.76
N LYS A 574 -4.25 -17.98 -12.07
CA LYS A 574 -5.26 -17.46 -11.15
C LYS A 574 -6.47 -18.40 -11.01
N PHE A 575 -6.24 -19.69 -11.15
CA PHE A 575 -7.19 -20.78 -11.02
C PHE A 575 -6.81 -21.70 -9.87
N ILE A 576 -7.69 -21.78 -8.86
CA ILE A 576 -7.53 -22.63 -7.69
C ILE A 576 -8.48 -23.82 -7.83
N ARG A 577 -7.95 -25.03 -8.00
CA ARG A 577 -8.75 -26.25 -8.02
C ARG A 577 -8.65 -26.98 -6.69
N LEU A 578 -9.79 -27.40 -6.17
CA LEU A 578 -9.95 -28.26 -5.01
C LEU A 578 -10.83 -29.45 -5.39
N ASP A 579 -10.28 -30.66 -5.32
CA ASP A 579 -10.99 -31.89 -5.61
C ASP A 579 -11.68 -32.38 -4.34
N MET A 580 -13.01 -32.38 -4.34
CA MET A 580 -13.79 -32.72 -3.14
C MET A 580 -13.70 -34.21 -2.77
N SER A 581 -13.17 -35.07 -3.64
CA SER A 581 -12.84 -36.46 -3.30
C SER A 581 -11.80 -36.55 -2.18
N GLU A 582 -10.95 -35.53 -2.01
CA GLU A 582 -9.95 -35.49 -0.93
C GLU A 582 -10.55 -35.02 0.41
N TYR A 583 -11.79 -34.56 0.40
CA TYR A 583 -12.47 -33.91 1.53
C TYR A 583 -13.79 -34.64 1.93
N MET A 584 -13.83 -35.95 1.76
CA MET A 584 -14.99 -36.79 2.13
C MET A 584 -15.15 -36.97 3.63
N GLU A 585 -14.05 -36.86 4.38
CA GLU A 585 -14.03 -37.09 5.83
C GLU A 585 -14.22 -35.81 6.62
N LYS A 586 -14.65 -35.90 7.86
CA LYS A 586 -14.88 -34.77 8.77
C LYS A 586 -13.63 -33.93 8.97
N HIS A 587 -12.45 -34.53 8.95
CA HIS A 587 -11.17 -33.80 9.03
C HIS A 587 -10.84 -32.96 7.79
N GLY A 588 -11.54 -33.18 6.68
CA GLY A 588 -11.40 -32.38 5.46
C GLY A 588 -11.67 -30.89 5.68
N VAL A 589 -12.61 -30.55 6.57
CA VAL A 589 -12.91 -29.14 6.89
C VAL A 589 -11.71 -28.45 7.52
N SER A 590 -11.04 -29.11 8.49
CA SER A 590 -9.82 -28.53 9.11
C SER A 590 -8.68 -28.37 8.12
N ARG A 591 -8.57 -29.23 7.10
CA ARG A 591 -7.59 -29.06 6.02
C ARG A 591 -7.91 -27.87 5.11
N LEU A 592 -9.21 -27.56 4.91
CA LEU A 592 -9.62 -26.41 4.10
C LEU A 592 -9.39 -25.07 4.80
N ILE A 593 -9.76 -24.98 6.08
CA ILE A 593 -9.82 -23.72 6.84
C ILE A 593 -8.58 -23.54 7.73
N GLY A 594 -7.95 -24.65 8.15
CA GLY A 594 -6.92 -24.71 9.18
C GLY A 594 -7.45 -25.39 10.45
N ALA A 595 -6.56 -26.06 11.16
CA ALA A 595 -6.89 -26.71 12.42
C ALA A 595 -7.11 -25.68 13.55
N PRO A 596 -8.05 -25.89 14.45
CA PRO A 596 -8.22 -25.03 15.63
C PRO A 596 -7.03 -25.17 16.60
N PRO A 597 -6.83 -24.20 17.51
CA PRO A 597 -5.75 -24.24 18.48
C PRO A 597 -5.75 -25.54 19.29
N GLY A 598 -4.58 -26.15 19.41
CA GLY A 598 -4.38 -27.42 20.16
C GLY A 598 -4.51 -28.69 19.35
N TYR A 599 -4.83 -28.62 18.07
CA TYR A 599 -4.84 -29.79 17.17
C TYR A 599 -3.57 -29.85 16.29
N VAL A 600 -3.19 -31.08 15.90
CA VAL A 600 -2.07 -31.31 14.99
C VAL A 600 -2.34 -30.59 13.65
N GLY A 601 -1.34 -29.82 13.14
CA GLY A 601 -1.47 -29.02 11.92
C GLY A 601 -1.96 -27.59 12.14
N TYR A 602 -2.06 -27.10 13.38
CA TYR A 602 -2.44 -25.69 13.66
C TYR A 602 -1.49 -24.65 13.04
N GLU A 603 -0.20 -24.97 12.94
CA GLU A 603 0.79 -24.11 12.30
C GLU A 603 0.65 -24.08 10.77
N GLU A 604 0.16 -25.15 10.19
CA GLU A 604 -0.17 -25.25 8.77
C GLU A 604 -1.48 -24.51 8.52
N GLY A 605 -1.46 -23.44 7.71
CA GLY A 605 -2.68 -22.71 7.32
C GLY A 605 -3.62 -23.60 6.51
N GLY A 606 -4.92 -23.25 6.47
CA GLY A 606 -5.89 -23.99 5.66
C GLY A 606 -5.60 -23.89 4.15
N GLN A 607 -5.75 -24.98 3.43
CA GLN A 607 -5.39 -25.05 1.99
C GLN A 607 -6.20 -24.04 1.14
N LEU A 608 -7.48 -23.87 1.42
CA LEU A 608 -8.31 -22.88 0.73
C LEU A 608 -7.95 -21.47 1.17
N THR A 609 -7.91 -21.23 2.48
CA THR A 609 -7.70 -19.91 3.06
C THR A 609 -6.35 -19.31 2.68
N GLU A 610 -5.27 -20.11 2.70
CA GLU A 610 -3.93 -19.67 2.29
C GLU A 610 -3.82 -19.40 0.78
N LYS A 611 -4.41 -20.29 -0.06
CA LYS A 611 -4.40 -20.08 -1.52
C LYS A 611 -5.14 -18.80 -1.91
N VAL A 612 -6.30 -18.54 -1.28
CA VAL A 612 -7.09 -17.33 -1.55
C VAL A 612 -6.43 -16.08 -0.98
N ARG A 613 -5.82 -16.15 0.20
CA ARG A 613 -5.04 -15.03 0.76
C ARG A 613 -3.90 -14.61 -0.16
N ARG A 614 -3.20 -15.58 -0.77
CA ARG A 614 -2.13 -15.30 -1.76
C ARG A 614 -2.67 -14.85 -3.11
N ASN A 615 -3.85 -15.31 -3.49
CA ASN A 615 -4.51 -14.97 -4.76
C ASN A 615 -5.96 -14.56 -4.52
N PRO A 616 -6.21 -13.37 -3.96
CA PRO A 616 -7.56 -12.92 -3.63
C PRO A 616 -8.42 -12.63 -4.88
N TYR A 617 -7.80 -12.68 -6.05
CA TYR A 617 -8.43 -12.42 -7.33
C TYR A 617 -8.24 -13.67 -8.21
N SER A 618 -9.14 -14.64 -8.06
CA SER A 618 -9.00 -15.96 -8.67
C SER A 618 -10.34 -16.63 -8.95
N VAL A 619 -10.32 -17.63 -9.83
CA VAL A 619 -11.42 -18.58 -10.01
C VAL A 619 -11.16 -19.78 -9.11
N ILE A 620 -12.09 -20.06 -8.23
CA ILE A 620 -12.04 -21.22 -7.32
C ILE A 620 -12.98 -22.27 -7.84
N LEU A 621 -12.45 -23.45 -8.14
CA LEU A 621 -13.21 -24.61 -8.57
C LEU A 621 -13.26 -25.67 -7.45
N PHE A 622 -14.45 -25.96 -6.95
CA PHE A 622 -14.74 -27.13 -6.16
C PHE A 622 -15.21 -28.24 -7.09
N ASP A 623 -14.33 -29.19 -7.38
CA ASP A 623 -14.60 -30.26 -8.34
C ASP A 623 -15.24 -31.45 -7.64
N GLU A 624 -16.26 -32.04 -8.24
CA GLU A 624 -17.06 -33.17 -7.70
C GLU A 624 -17.66 -32.84 -6.32
N ILE A 625 -18.38 -31.72 -6.23
CA ILE A 625 -18.93 -31.17 -4.97
C ILE A 625 -19.85 -32.16 -4.21
N GLU A 626 -20.48 -33.10 -4.92
CA GLU A 626 -21.32 -34.16 -4.34
C GLU A 626 -20.56 -35.13 -3.43
N LYS A 627 -19.23 -35.19 -3.53
CA LYS A 627 -18.38 -36.02 -2.70
C LYS A 627 -17.95 -35.37 -1.40
N ALA A 628 -18.16 -34.05 -1.27
CA ALA A 628 -17.75 -33.29 -0.12
C ALA A 628 -18.50 -33.69 1.15
N HIS A 629 -17.80 -33.65 2.30
CA HIS A 629 -18.47 -33.85 3.60
C HIS A 629 -19.53 -32.77 3.85
N PRO A 630 -20.67 -33.07 4.47
CA PRO A 630 -21.76 -32.12 4.71
C PRO A 630 -21.34 -30.82 5.41
N ASP A 631 -20.34 -30.85 6.29
CA ASP A 631 -19.86 -29.66 7.01
C ASP A 631 -19.17 -28.66 6.08
N ILE A 632 -18.67 -29.08 4.92
CA ILE A 632 -18.07 -28.17 3.93
C ILE A 632 -19.13 -27.23 3.34
N PHE A 633 -20.37 -27.68 3.19
CA PHE A 633 -21.45 -26.82 2.71
C PHE A 633 -21.73 -25.66 3.67
N ASN A 634 -21.55 -25.85 4.98
CA ASN A 634 -21.70 -24.77 5.96
C ASN A 634 -20.60 -23.70 5.76
N VAL A 635 -19.37 -24.11 5.44
CA VAL A 635 -18.26 -23.21 5.08
C VAL A 635 -18.56 -22.45 3.80
N LEU A 636 -19.06 -23.17 2.79
CA LEU A 636 -19.42 -22.55 1.51
C LEU A 636 -20.56 -21.56 1.66
N LEU A 637 -21.55 -21.84 2.52
CA LEU A 637 -22.63 -20.90 2.81
C LEU A 637 -22.10 -19.58 3.35
N GLN A 638 -21.17 -19.61 4.29
CA GLN A 638 -20.54 -18.40 4.82
C GLN A 638 -19.83 -17.60 3.72
N ILE A 639 -19.09 -18.28 2.83
CA ILE A 639 -18.42 -17.61 1.71
C ILE A 639 -19.45 -16.99 0.74
N LEU A 640 -20.53 -17.71 0.44
CA LEU A 640 -21.55 -17.27 -0.53
C LEU A 640 -22.39 -16.10 0.00
N GLU A 641 -22.60 -16.00 1.32
CA GLU A 641 -23.40 -14.94 1.94
C GLU A 641 -22.59 -13.69 2.27
N ASP A 642 -21.52 -13.89 3.05
CA ASP A 642 -20.74 -12.80 3.62
C ASP A 642 -19.51 -12.45 2.78
N GLY A 643 -19.13 -13.33 1.85
CA GLY A 643 -17.92 -13.17 1.04
C GLY A 643 -16.64 -13.26 1.85
N VAL A 644 -16.69 -13.78 3.08
CA VAL A 644 -15.54 -13.92 3.98
C VAL A 644 -15.56 -15.27 4.66
N LEU A 645 -14.37 -15.74 5.03
CA LEU A 645 -14.19 -16.97 5.80
C LEU A 645 -13.15 -16.74 6.89
N THR A 646 -13.45 -17.14 8.12
CA THR A 646 -12.49 -17.08 9.22
C THR A 646 -11.66 -18.37 9.24
N ASP A 647 -10.33 -18.24 9.21
CA ASP A 647 -9.42 -19.40 9.28
C ASP A 647 -9.32 -19.96 10.71
N GLY A 648 -8.66 -21.11 10.86
CA GLY A 648 -8.43 -21.74 12.15
C GLY A 648 -7.61 -20.91 13.15
N LYS A 649 -6.91 -19.87 12.66
CA LYS A 649 -6.15 -18.91 13.47
C LYS A 649 -6.96 -17.66 13.83
N GLY A 650 -8.25 -17.59 13.48
CA GLY A 650 -9.11 -16.44 13.72
C GLY A 650 -8.96 -15.28 12.74
N LYS A 651 -8.16 -15.44 11.68
CA LYS A 651 -7.98 -14.41 10.64
C LYS A 651 -9.06 -14.53 9.58
N THR A 652 -9.64 -13.42 9.19
CA THR A 652 -10.65 -13.35 8.13
C THR A 652 -9.99 -13.31 6.76
N VAL A 653 -10.44 -14.16 5.83
CA VAL A 653 -10.02 -14.23 4.43
C VAL A 653 -11.16 -13.74 3.56
N ASP A 654 -10.87 -12.84 2.63
CA ASP A 654 -11.86 -12.19 1.75
C ASP A 654 -12.00 -12.94 0.42
N PHE A 655 -13.23 -13.34 0.10
CA PHE A 655 -13.62 -14.01 -1.15
C PHE A 655 -14.43 -13.11 -2.10
N LYS A 656 -14.65 -11.83 -1.77
CA LYS A 656 -15.49 -10.91 -2.54
C LYS A 656 -14.99 -10.70 -3.97
N ASN A 657 -13.70 -10.85 -4.16
CA ASN A 657 -13.06 -10.68 -5.47
C ASN A 657 -12.82 -12.02 -6.20
N THR A 658 -13.39 -13.12 -5.73
CA THR A 658 -13.27 -14.45 -6.36
C THR A 658 -14.51 -14.81 -7.16
N ILE A 659 -14.34 -15.74 -8.10
CA ILE A 659 -15.44 -16.43 -8.79
C ILE A 659 -15.46 -17.86 -8.28
N ILE A 660 -16.56 -18.27 -7.70
CA ILE A 660 -16.74 -19.62 -7.13
C ILE A 660 -17.49 -20.49 -8.13
N ILE A 661 -16.92 -21.60 -8.47
CA ILE A 661 -17.51 -22.59 -9.37
C ILE A 661 -17.48 -23.96 -8.70
N MET A 662 -18.59 -24.65 -8.73
CA MET A 662 -18.74 -26.01 -8.23
C MET A 662 -19.12 -26.92 -9.39
N THR A 663 -18.43 -28.01 -9.60
CA THR A 663 -18.82 -28.99 -10.63
C THR A 663 -19.49 -30.17 -9.98
N SER A 664 -20.46 -30.75 -10.68
CA SER A 664 -21.10 -31.98 -10.30
C SER A 664 -21.47 -32.81 -11.52
N ASN A 665 -21.42 -34.10 -11.33
CA ASN A 665 -21.84 -35.09 -12.33
C ASN A 665 -23.21 -35.71 -12.00
N ILE A 666 -23.91 -35.20 -10.96
CA ILE A 666 -25.23 -35.69 -10.53
C ILE A 666 -26.23 -35.65 -11.68
N GLY A 667 -27.00 -36.72 -11.84
CA GLY A 667 -28.04 -36.82 -12.86
C GLY A 667 -27.55 -37.31 -14.23
N ALA A 668 -26.20 -37.33 -14.47
CA ALA A 668 -25.65 -37.82 -15.76
C ALA A 668 -25.95 -39.32 -15.97
N ASP A 669 -25.86 -40.17 -14.94
CA ASP A 669 -26.12 -41.60 -15.01
C ASP A 669 -27.59 -41.97 -15.27
N LYS A 670 -28.54 -41.09 -14.86
CA LYS A 670 -29.97 -41.31 -15.13
C LYS A 670 -30.35 -41.01 -16.57
N LEU A 671 -29.64 -40.13 -17.21
CA LEU A 671 -29.80 -39.82 -18.64
C LEU A 671 -29.40 -40.99 -19.52
N ASP A 672 -28.31 -41.68 -19.18
CA ASP A 672 -27.84 -42.88 -19.90
C ASP A 672 -28.87 -44.04 -19.83
N LYS A 673 -29.56 -44.22 -18.70
CA LYS A 673 -30.56 -45.27 -18.51
C LYS A 673 -31.88 -44.99 -19.26
N LYS A 674 -32.27 -43.73 -19.41
CA LYS A 674 -33.49 -43.35 -20.17
C LYS A 674 -33.29 -43.42 -21.68
N ASN A 675 -32.09 -43.13 -22.17
CA ASN A 675 -31.75 -43.25 -23.57
C ASN A 675 -31.63 -44.70 -24.05
N ALA A 676 -31.46 -45.64 -23.11
CA ALA A 676 -31.41 -47.11 -23.41
C ALA A 676 -32.82 -47.72 -23.61
N VAL A 677 -33.90 -47.02 -23.20
CA VAL A 677 -35.29 -47.50 -23.38
C VAL A 677 -35.95 -46.66 -24.48
N GLY A 678 -35.61 -47.02 -25.69
CA GLY A 678 -36.17 -46.64 -26.99
C GLY A 678 -37.13 -45.43 -27.08
N PHE A 679 -36.65 -44.36 -27.74
CA PHE A 679 -37.49 -43.58 -28.62
C PHE A 679 -36.61 -43.04 -29.77
N SER A 680 -36.83 -43.61 -30.98
CA SER A 680 -36.44 -43.01 -32.22
C SER A 680 -37.42 -41.91 -32.56
N ALA A 681 -36.94 -40.68 -32.73
CA ALA A 681 -37.43 -39.76 -33.72
C ALA A 681 -36.59 -38.48 -33.69
N LYS A 682 -36.16 -38.02 -34.84
CA LYS A 682 -35.60 -36.74 -35.09
C LYS A 682 -36.67 -35.66 -34.83
N GLU A 683 -36.75 -35.16 -33.59
CA GLU A 683 -37.49 -33.90 -33.34
C GLU A 683 -37.03 -33.25 -32.01
N ASP A 684 -36.63 -31.96 -32.10
CA ASP A 684 -36.41 -30.99 -31.04
C ASP A 684 -35.26 -31.23 -30.06
N LYS A 685 -34.07 -30.94 -30.51
CA LYS A 685 -32.86 -30.84 -29.64
C LYS A 685 -33.05 -29.90 -28.44
N GLU A 686 -33.86 -28.84 -28.60
CA GLU A 686 -34.18 -27.91 -27.49
C GLU A 686 -35.04 -28.53 -26.41
N ARG A 687 -36.03 -29.38 -26.77
CA ARG A 687 -36.90 -30.09 -25.81
C ARG A 687 -36.12 -31.15 -25.02
N ASP A 688 -35.12 -31.79 -25.61
CA ASP A 688 -34.28 -32.76 -24.95
C ASP A 688 -33.33 -32.09 -23.94
N TYR A 689 -32.86 -30.90 -24.26
CA TYR A 689 -32.10 -30.09 -23.34
C TYR A 689 -32.91 -29.65 -22.11
N ASP A 690 -34.12 -29.11 -22.32
CA ASP A 690 -35.00 -28.67 -21.23
C ASP A 690 -35.38 -29.84 -20.31
N LYS A 691 -35.60 -31.02 -20.85
CA LYS A 691 -35.83 -32.24 -20.08
C LYS A 691 -34.58 -32.64 -19.27
N MET A 692 -33.39 -32.61 -19.89
CA MET A 692 -32.14 -32.89 -19.25
C MET A 692 -31.87 -31.90 -18.11
N LYS A 693 -32.08 -30.62 -18.37
CA LYS A 693 -31.97 -29.54 -17.38
C LYS A 693 -32.93 -29.77 -16.20
N GLY A 694 -34.17 -30.13 -16.48
CA GLY A 694 -35.17 -30.45 -15.46
C GLY A 694 -34.72 -31.58 -14.55
N ILE A 695 -34.28 -32.71 -15.12
CA ILE A 695 -33.80 -33.88 -14.38
C ILE A 695 -32.59 -33.53 -13.52
N MET A 696 -31.61 -32.82 -14.05
CA MET A 696 -30.42 -32.44 -13.30
C MET A 696 -30.72 -31.47 -12.17
N LEU A 697 -31.65 -30.51 -12.38
CA LEU A 697 -32.11 -29.58 -11.36
C LEU A 697 -32.88 -30.27 -10.23
N GLU A 698 -33.72 -31.27 -10.56
CA GLU A 698 -34.42 -32.08 -9.57
C GLU A 698 -33.45 -32.89 -8.71
N GLU A 699 -32.47 -33.53 -9.33
CA GLU A 699 -31.44 -34.29 -8.64
C GLU A 699 -30.56 -33.40 -7.75
N LEU A 700 -30.22 -32.20 -8.22
CA LEU A 700 -29.46 -31.24 -7.41
C LEU A 700 -30.26 -30.82 -6.17
N LYS A 701 -31.59 -30.56 -6.32
CA LYS A 701 -32.47 -30.22 -5.20
C LYS A 701 -32.66 -31.38 -4.20
N GLN A 702 -32.54 -32.61 -4.64
CA GLN A 702 -32.61 -33.79 -3.75
C GLN A 702 -31.34 -34.00 -2.95
N ASN A 703 -30.16 -33.70 -3.58
CA ASN A 703 -28.87 -33.96 -2.96
C ASN A 703 -28.33 -32.81 -2.13
N PHE A 704 -28.79 -31.56 -2.41
CA PHE A 704 -28.29 -30.37 -1.71
C PHE A 704 -29.44 -29.65 -0.99
N LYS A 705 -29.11 -29.04 0.16
CA LYS A 705 -30.08 -28.28 0.94
C LYS A 705 -30.61 -27.11 0.11
N PRO A 706 -31.89 -26.78 0.16
CA PRO A 706 -32.50 -25.66 -0.58
C PRO A 706 -31.82 -24.32 -0.30
N GLU A 707 -31.36 -24.13 0.96
CA GLU A 707 -30.64 -22.95 1.38
C GLU A 707 -29.34 -22.73 0.56
N PHE A 708 -28.57 -23.77 0.34
CA PHE A 708 -27.36 -23.73 -0.46
C PHE A 708 -27.63 -23.41 -1.93
N VAL A 709 -28.62 -24.08 -2.51
CA VAL A 709 -29.00 -23.89 -3.93
C VAL A 709 -29.48 -22.45 -4.20
N ASN A 710 -30.25 -21.87 -3.25
CA ASN A 710 -30.74 -20.49 -3.37
C ASN A 710 -29.68 -19.41 -3.23
N ARG A 711 -28.47 -19.75 -2.76
CA ARG A 711 -27.34 -18.81 -2.64
C ARG A 711 -26.49 -18.74 -3.87
N LEU A 712 -26.63 -19.68 -4.81
CA LEU A 712 -25.94 -19.65 -6.10
C LEU A 712 -26.53 -18.57 -7.00
N ASP A 713 -25.67 -17.87 -7.72
CA ASP A 713 -26.08 -16.87 -8.71
C ASP A 713 -26.77 -17.52 -9.91
N ASP A 714 -26.26 -18.70 -10.33
CA ASP A 714 -26.86 -19.46 -11.43
C ASP A 714 -26.40 -20.93 -11.44
N ILE A 715 -27.22 -21.77 -12.08
CA ILE A 715 -26.94 -23.18 -12.29
C ILE A 715 -26.81 -23.41 -13.80
N VAL A 716 -25.61 -23.82 -14.21
CA VAL A 716 -25.24 -23.95 -15.61
C VAL A 716 -25.18 -25.43 -15.98
N VAL A 717 -26.02 -25.86 -16.92
CA VAL A 717 -26.04 -27.23 -17.42
C VAL A 717 -25.26 -27.34 -18.72
N PHE A 718 -24.28 -28.24 -18.75
CA PHE A 718 -23.42 -28.49 -19.90
C PHE A 718 -24.00 -29.56 -20.81
N HIS A 719 -23.99 -29.27 -22.10
CA HIS A 719 -24.45 -30.23 -23.14
C HIS A 719 -23.43 -31.31 -23.42
N SER A 720 -23.92 -32.48 -23.85
CA SER A 720 -23.08 -33.51 -24.46
C SER A 720 -22.47 -32.98 -25.77
N LEU A 721 -21.22 -33.38 -26.04
CA LEU A 721 -20.48 -32.92 -27.21
C LEU A 721 -20.90 -33.74 -28.46
N GLU A 722 -21.22 -33.04 -29.54
CA GLU A 722 -21.49 -33.62 -30.86
C GLU A 722 -20.21 -33.82 -31.65
N LYS A 723 -20.24 -34.62 -32.74
CA LYS A 723 -19.09 -34.91 -33.59
C LYS A 723 -18.41 -33.64 -34.12
N ASP A 724 -19.19 -32.65 -34.56
CA ASP A 724 -18.68 -31.36 -35.06
C ASP A 724 -17.94 -30.57 -33.95
N HIS A 725 -18.42 -30.67 -32.70
CA HIS A 725 -17.77 -30.07 -31.57
C HIS A 725 -16.44 -30.76 -31.26
N LEU A 726 -16.40 -32.09 -31.35
CA LEU A 726 -15.20 -32.89 -31.13
C LEU A 726 -14.10 -32.62 -32.18
N LEU A 727 -14.48 -32.43 -33.45
CA LEU A 727 -13.56 -32.04 -34.52
C LEU A 727 -12.90 -30.70 -34.21
N LYS A 728 -13.68 -29.69 -33.83
CA LYS A 728 -13.14 -28.38 -33.41
C LYS A 728 -12.23 -28.49 -32.18
N ILE A 729 -12.54 -29.35 -31.22
CA ILE A 729 -11.70 -29.59 -30.05
C ILE A 729 -10.38 -30.24 -30.46
N VAL A 730 -10.40 -31.21 -31.41
CA VAL A 730 -9.18 -31.78 -31.96
C VAL A 730 -8.33 -30.72 -32.64
N ASP A 731 -8.94 -29.77 -33.38
CA ASP A 731 -8.21 -28.67 -33.99
C ASP A 731 -7.52 -27.80 -32.95
N LEU A 732 -8.19 -27.46 -31.84
CA LEU A 732 -7.58 -26.70 -30.73
C LEU A 732 -6.41 -27.48 -30.09
N MET A 733 -6.57 -28.77 -29.85
CA MET A 733 -5.49 -29.61 -29.32
C MET A 733 -4.30 -29.69 -30.26
N ILE A 734 -4.55 -29.78 -31.57
CA ILE A 734 -3.51 -29.78 -32.61
C ILE A 734 -2.82 -28.39 -32.66
N CYS A 735 -3.56 -27.29 -32.52
CA CYS A 735 -2.97 -25.95 -32.41
C CYS A 735 -2.01 -25.85 -31.22
N SER A 736 -2.43 -26.29 -30.06
CA SER A 736 -1.58 -26.33 -28.87
C SER A 736 -0.34 -27.25 -29.04
N LEU A 737 -0.47 -28.35 -29.77
CA LEU A 737 0.65 -29.19 -30.11
C LEU A 737 1.62 -28.48 -31.08
N LYS A 738 1.10 -27.77 -32.09
CA LYS A 738 1.90 -26.98 -33.01
C LYS A 738 2.70 -25.87 -32.30
N GLU A 739 2.10 -25.20 -31.35
CA GLU A 739 2.79 -24.18 -30.55
C GLU A 739 3.99 -24.78 -29.79
N ARG A 740 3.84 -25.94 -29.16
CA ARG A 740 4.94 -26.64 -28.49
C ARG A 740 6.02 -27.09 -29.45
N LEU A 741 5.66 -27.42 -30.68
CA LEU A 741 6.62 -27.86 -31.70
C LEU A 741 7.32 -26.69 -32.40
N ASN A 742 6.86 -25.45 -32.24
CA ASN A 742 7.57 -24.28 -32.76
C ASN A 742 8.98 -24.14 -32.17
N ASP A 743 9.19 -24.54 -30.92
CA ASP A 743 10.51 -24.55 -30.28
C ASP A 743 11.47 -25.53 -30.98
N LEU A 744 10.94 -26.55 -31.62
CA LEU A 744 11.67 -27.49 -32.43
C LEU A 744 11.73 -27.14 -33.92
N GLN A 745 11.15 -25.94 -34.27
CA GLN A 745 11.00 -25.44 -35.63
C GLN A 745 10.25 -26.43 -36.59
N LEU A 746 9.36 -27.27 -36.01
CA LEU A 746 8.56 -28.24 -36.74
C LEU A 746 7.16 -27.68 -37.06
N SER A 747 6.75 -27.81 -38.32
CA SER A 747 5.41 -27.44 -38.74
C SER A 747 4.64 -28.67 -39.18
N LEU A 748 3.53 -28.99 -38.51
CA LEU A 748 2.64 -30.09 -38.80
C LEU A 748 1.38 -29.67 -39.54
N ASN A 749 1.03 -30.34 -40.63
CA ASN A 749 -0.24 -30.23 -41.34
C ASN A 749 -1.02 -31.51 -41.21
N PHE A 750 -2.29 -31.45 -40.83
CA PHE A 750 -3.14 -32.60 -40.64
C PHE A 750 -4.20 -32.70 -41.75
N SER A 751 -4.33 -33.89 -42.33
CA SER A 751 -5.45 -34.15 -43.25
C SER A 751 -6.79 -34.22 -42.50
N GLN A 752 -7.88 -33.93 -43.16
CA GLN A 752 -9.23 -33.99 -42.57
C GLN A 752 -9.60 -35.41 -42.15
N GLU A 753 -9.20 -36.40 -42.95
CA GLU A 753 -9.39 -37.85 -42.64
C GLU A 753 -8.68 -38.26 -41.34
N CYS A 754 -7.46 -37.75 -41.11
CA CYS A 754 -6.73 -38.02 -39.90
C CYS A 754 -7.45 -37.44 -38.65
N LYS A 755 -8.02 -36.21 -38.75
CA LYS A 755 -8.80 -35.62 -37.66
C LYS A 755 -10.08 -36.41 -37.37
N GLU A 756 -10.78 -36.88 -38.40
CA GLU A 756 -11.97 -37.72 -38.23
C GLU A 756 -11.67 -39.07 -37.64
N PHE A 757 -10.53 -39.66 -38.02
CA PHE A 757 -10.00 -40.90 -37.39
C PHE A 757 -9.73 -40.70 -35.91
N LEU A 758 -9.06 -39.60 -35.52
CA LEU A 758 -8.77 -39.31 -34.12
C LEU A 758 -10.09 -39.15 -33.33
N VAL A 759 -11.06 -38.45 -33.89
CA VAL A 759 -12.40 -38.32 -33.26
C VAL A 759 -13.05 -39.69 -33.13
N LYS A 760 -13.07 -40.52 -34.20
CA LYS A 760 -13.66 -41.86 -34.19
C LYS A 760 -13.03 -42.79 -33.14
N LYS A 761 -11.71 -42.77 -33.00
CA LYS A 761 -10.97 -43.56 -31.99
C LYS A 761 -11.12 -43.00 -30.57
N GLY A 762 -11.34 -41.68 -30.43
CA GLY A 762 -11.47 -41.00 -29.14
C GLY A 762 -12.90 -40.81 -28.66
N THR A 763 -13.90 -41.20 -29.46
CA THR A 763 -15.31 -41.00 -29.10
C THR A 763 -15.83 -42.25 -28.38
N GLU A 764 -15.76 -42.21 -27.07
CA GLU A 764 -16.67 -42.97 -26.21
C GLU A 764 -17.69 -41.99 -25.66
N LEU A 765 -18.95 -42.16 -26.04
CA LEU A 765 -20.06 -41.24 -25.71
C LEU A 765 -20.19 -40.90 -24.22
N LYS A 766 -19.70 -41.79 -23.32
CA LYS A 766 -19.72 -41.62 -21.87
C LYS A 766 -18.65 -40.67 -21.33
N TYR A 767 -17.53 -40.48 -22.01
CA TYR A 767 -16.38 -39.75 -21.46
C TYR A 767 -16.08 -38.41 -22.17
N GLY A 768 -16.92 -37.99 -23.10
CA GLY A 768 -16.80 -36.73 -23.82
C GLY A 768 -15.45 -36.59 -24.55
N ALA A 769 -14.82 -35.43 -24.46
CA ALA A 769 -13.54 -35.13 -25.12
C ALA A 769 -12.30 -35.61 -24.33
N ARG A 770 -12.44 -36.15 -23.12
CA ARG A 770 -11.31 -36.62 -22.28
C ARG A 770 -10.45 -37.68 -22.91
N PRO A 771 -10.98 -38.71 -23.63
CA PRO A 771 -10.16 -39.68 -24.32
C PRO A 771 -9.36 -39.15 -25.50
N LEU A 772 -9.81 -38.05 -26.15
CA LEU A 772 -9.15 -37.48 -27.32
C LEU A 772 -7.68 -37.13 -27.06
N ARG A 773 -7.38 -36.60 -25.88
CA ARG A 773 -6.00 -36.26 -25.51
C ARG A 773 -5.11 -37.50 -25.50
N ARG A 774 -5.58 -38.64 -24.97
CA ARG A 774 -4.85 -39.88 -24.94
C ARG A 774 -4.65 -40.46 -26.37
N VAL A 775 -5.67 -40.26 -27.21
CA VAL A 775 -5.58 -40.67 -28.62
C VAL A 775 -4.57 -39.84 -29.39
N ILE A 776 -4.54 -38.52 -29.19
CA ILE A 776 -3.55 -37.62 -29.78
C ILE A 776 -2.15 -38.03 -29.30
N THR A 777 -1.94 -38.21 -28.00
CA THR A 777 -0.64 -38.62 -27.49
C THR A 777 -0.21 -39.95 -28.12
N LYS A 778 -1.04 -40.98 -28.09
CA LYS A 778 -0.71 -42.32 -28.60
C LYS A 778 -0.46 -42.37 -30.12
N TYR A 779 -1.28 -41.69 -30.91
CA TYR A 779 -1.23 -41.82 -32.37
C TYR A 779 -0.41 -40.73 -33.06
N ILE A 780 -0.18 -39.58 -32.36
CA ILE A 780 0.56 -38.45 -32.91
C ILE A 780 1.87 -38.25 -32.16
N GLU A 781 1.82 -37.91 -30.83
CA GLU A 781 3.00 -37.48 -30.08
C GLU A 781 4.02 -38.61 -29.94
N ASP A 782 3.61 -39.82 -29.56
CA ASP A 782 4.48 -41.00 -29.42
C ASP A 782 5.15 -41.36 -30.75
N ARG A 783 4.36 -41.45 -31.83
CA ARG A 783 4.88 -41.80 -33.16
C ARG A 783 5.79 -40.71 -33.75
N LEU A 784 5.42 -39.44 -33.56
CA LEU A 784 6.24 -38.30 -34.00
C LEU A 784 7.60 -38.31 -33.27
N SER A 785 7.61 -38.69 -31.98
CA SER A 785 8.86 -38.82 -31.22
C SER A 785 9.72 -39.97 -31.74
N GLU A 786 9.14 -41.11 -32.15
CA GLU A 786 9.86 -42.21 -32.78
C GLU A 786 10.49 -41.80 -34.11
N GLU A 787 9.74 -41.08 -34.97
CA GLU A 787 10.21 -40.58 -36.27
C GLU A 787 11.34 -39.52 -36.12
N LEU A 788 11.27 -38.68 -35.07
CA LEU A 788 12.33 -37.74 -34.74
C LEU A 788 13.58 -38.41 -34.21
N LEU A 789 13.43 -39.42 -33.36
CA LEU A 789 14.55 -40.18 -32.79
C LEU A 789 15.24 -41.08 -33.83
N SER A 790 14.48 -41.65 -34.77
CA SER A 790 15.03 -42.46 -35.88
C SER A 790 15.69 -41.60 -36.96
N GLY A 791 15.59 -40.25 -36.89
CA GLY A 791 16.18 -39.34 -37.88
C GLY A 791 15.39 -39.23 -39.19
N ASN A 792 14.22 -39.86 -39.31
CA ASN A 792 13.36 -39.74 -40.49
C ASN A 792 12.79 -38.33 -40.66
N ILE A 793 12.51 -37.66 -39.52
CA ILE A 793 12.10 -36.25 -39.48
C ILE A 793 13.19 -35.46 -38.79
N LEU A 794 13.66 -34.41 -39.44
CA LEU A 794 14.70 -33.54 -38.94
C LEU A 794 14.03 -32.25 -38.35
N ARG A 795 14.70 -31.64 -37.38
CA ARG A 795 14.31 -30.31 -36.89
C ARG A 795 14.27 -29.29 -38.06
N GLY A 796 13.31 -28.42 -38.07
CA GLY A 796 13.11 -27.46 -39.15
C GLY A 796 12.30 -28.00 -40.35
N SER A 797 11.77 -29.22 -40.26
CA SER A 797 10.99 -29.84 -41.34
C SER A 797 9.51 -29.47 -41.28
N LYS A 798 8.88 -29.41 -42.48
CA LYS A 798 7.43 -29.44 -42.61
C LYS A 798 6.96 -30.87 -42.79
N VAL A 799 5.96 -31.31 -42.03
CA VAL A 799 5.50 -32.70 -42.02
C VAL A 799 3.98 -32.69 -42.22
N ASP A 800 3.55 -33.42 -43.23
CA ASP A 800 2.12 -33.69 -43.45
C ASP A 800 1.74 -35.00 -42.74
N VAL A 801 0.70 -34.93 -41.92
CA VAL A 801 0.14 -36.03 -41.16
C VAL A 801 -1.13 -36.51 -41.84
N PHE A 802 -1.15 -37.73 -42.32
CA PHE A 802 -2.27 -38.32 -43.07
C PHE A 802 -2.56 -39.73 -42.58
N LEU A 803 -3.70 -40.25 -43.01
CA LEU A 803 -4.18 -41.60 -42.69
C LEU A 803 -3.97 -42.51 -43.91
N GLU A 804 -3.30 -43.68 -43.69
CA GLU A 804 -3.20 -44.73 -44.69
C GLU A 804 -3.41 -46.08 -44.00
N ASP A 805 -4.32 -46.90 -44.51
CA ASP A 805 -4.69 -48.21 -43.92
C ASP A 805 -4.99 -48.18 -42.40
N ASP A 806 -5.78 -47.19 -41.97
CA ASP A 806 -6.12 -46.97 -40.54
C ASP A 806 -4.88 -46.70 -39.65
N VAL A 807 -3.75 -46.33 -40.24
CA VAL A 807 -2.51 -45.96 -39.54
C VAL A 807 -2.12 -44.55 -39.86
N VAL A 808 -1.80 -43.75 -38.81
CA VAL A 808 -1.31 -42.38 -39.00
C VAL A 808 0.14 -42.45 -39.50
N LYS A 809 0.41 -41.81 -40.62
CA LYS A 809 1.74 -41.70 -41.23
C LYS A 809 2.19 -40.24 -41.32
N PHE A 810 3.50 -40.03 -41.31
CA PHE A 810 4.16 -38.75 -41.42
C PHE A 810 4.96 -38.66 -42.70
N LYS A 811 4.75 -37.65 -43.51
CA LYS A 811 5.50 -37.42 -44.76
C LYS A 811 6.17 -36.07 -44.71
N LYS A 812 7.47 -36.08 -44.93
CA LYS A 812 8.25 -34.83 -45.05
C LYS A 812 7.89 -34.13 -46.33
N THR A 813 7.46 -32.85 -46.21
CA THR A 813 7.25 -31.99 -47.38
C THR A 813 8.58 -31.36 -47.75
N VAL A 814 9.12 -31.75 -48.89
CA VAL A 814 10.36 -31.18 -49.45
C VAL A 814 9.97 -29.89 -50.15
N TRP A 815 10.61 -28.76 -49.83
CA TRP A 815 10.52 -27.57 -50.66
C TRP A 815 11.34 -27.79 -51.93
N PHE A 816 10.68 -27.66 -53.07
CA PHE A 816 11.37 -27.42 -54.36
C PHE A 816 11.68 -25.95 -54.48
#